data_668bf8e75c92c9d20916ba20ec1c913d
#
_entry.id   668bf8e75c92c9d20916ba20ec1c913d
#
_cell.length_a   1.000
_cell.length_b   1.000
_cell.length_c   1.000
_cell.angle_alpha   90.00
_cell.angle_beta   90.00
_cell.angle_gamma   90.00
#
_symmetry.space_group_name_H-M   'P 1'
#
loop_
_entity.id
_entity.type
_entity.pdbx_description
1 polymer ?
#
loop_
_entity_poly.entity_id
_entity_poly.type
_entity_poly.pdbx_seq_one_letter_code
_entity_poly.pdbx_strand_id
1 'polypeptide(L)'
;YTTLFRSRGAISREDKVYWVEGQFDVLTFVKAEIPNTVCGSGTAMTEEQIRTLLRFTRNITLIYDGDNAGQEAAQKNITALIEQGAIVRCVKLPTGEDPDSFARKMNPADLKKYLKKQEKDFASFLAELNEPHFHDPELKEKCLEEICRLIAFLRKESLQASYIKNIAKIFDLDESIIWSKIRETVKSLPAEAYIKDGFYGIDESLEMLQDNPGNCVLTGNFELFSKHYGNDPVVYFSGQVPTDQIQNFQRFIDNVEFQDNYALTFDDKKESKSLLLLKALFRAGVAVTVLSPESGAVGFAQYYVKMYGSVMDSANETQRAVYVDRCAELISCAGETVRTVMANSWASSLGLKIAQYKDILKPYLEKRRSKSAINTQRIDVDDFLIAYDPEKIPEYVEENEEYKRIYRRYGFFPLLNKKSEPVCYMFRNEKGGHIQVSDFYMTPLLHIYDQDSEFNKRVIKITRLYSQQPLYIEVKSKSLAKLSSFEEILLNEEALNFENGNDTYFKKIRQAMSYNYTKCTELKVFGQQSEGFFAFANAIFHKVEKEFRIDYADDLGVMTHDDENYYSPAYSKIYSGLRKDSDKYEQHRYFIFKDIPVEKQCSFQEWASLMDEVYKINHNGKWAVIYAIMCTFRSDIHAIDRLFTSLFFVGPTMSGKTQIAISIRSLFVDPKAPSFNLNSGTDAAFFTLMEGFRDIPQVLEEYNNKSITDAKFQGLKAITYDGDGKQKRKGINDRDLDTSKVNSPVIILGQETPERDDNALMNRVVLCEVPKRTEEYTARETEVFQRLKDSEKTGLCNVLFEILKLRPIVQDHFKHLERTTNKELTDAVLSGGDASGDMVRIIKTVSLFLTMCRLLETYAPHLQLPFTYQEFFNLAKDKVKWQIELISHSDKLAGFFKAIEVMINTGTIKEGRDYDISQPGKLTLKA
;
A
#
# COMPACT_ATOMS: atom_id res chain seq x y z
N TYR A 1 -3.17 -17.73 -1.63
CA TYR A 1 -2.59 -17.51 -0.28
C TYR A 1 -2.78 -18.69 0.67
N THR A 2 -3.96 -19.30 0.74
CA THR A 2 -4.25 -20.43 1.68
C THR A 2 -3.42 -21.67 1.38
N THR A 3 -3.23 -22.03 0.11
CA THR A 3 -2.42 -23.19 -0.29
C THR A 3 -0.94 -22.94 -0.03
N LEU A 4 -0.41 -21.76 -0.36
CA LEU A 4 0.98 -21.38 -0.12
C LEU A 4 1.32 -21.39 1.37
N PHE A 5 0.44 -20.89 2.23
CA PHE A 5 0.67 -20.88 3.68
C PHE A 5 0.89 -22.29 4.25
N ARG A 6 0.13 -23.27 3.78
CA ARG A 6 0.29 -24.67 4.20
C ARG A 6 1.52 -25.34 3.61
N SER A 7 1.86 -25.03 2.36
CA SER A 7 2.94 -25.68 1.61
C SER A 7 4.33 -25.07 1.85
N ARG A 8 4.44 -23.86 2.44
CA ARG A 8 5.70 -23.11 2.59
C ARG A 8 6.83 -23.93 3.23
N GLY A 9 6.54 -24.68 4.29
CA GLY A 9 7.55 -25.50 4.98
C GLY A 9 8.06 -26.67 4.12
N ALA A 10 7.21 -27.25 3.27
CA ALA A 10 7.61 -28.28 2.31
C ALA A 10 8.38 -27.67 1.14
N ILE A 11 7.95 -26.52 0.62
CA ILE A 11 8.62 -25.79 -0.46
C ILE A 11 10.07 -25.44 -0.07
N SER A 12 10.27 -24.83 1.11
CA SER A 12 11.62 -24.46 1.57
C SER A 12 12.51 -25.67 1.86
N ARG A 13 11.95 -26.77 2.37
CA ARG A 13 12.71 -27.98 2.65
C ARG A 13 13.15 -28.72 1.39
N GLU A 14 12.28 -28.75 0.35
CA GLU A 14 12.52 -29.45 -0.90
C GLU A 14 13.16 -28.54 -1.95
N ASP A 15 13.30 -27.24 -1.65
CA ASP A 15 13.73 -26.19 -2.57
C ASP A 15 13.04 -26.28 -3.94
N LYS A 16 11.73 -26.60 -3.92
CA LYS A 16 10.93 -26.81 -5.12
C LYS A 16 9.44 -26.60 -4.83
N VAL A 17 8.73 -26.04 -5.81
CA VAL A 17 7.27 -25.91 -5.80
C VAL A 17 6.67 -26.48 -7.08
N TYR A 18 5.56 -27.19 -6.94
CA TYR A 18 4.69 -27.57 -8.04
C TYR A 18 3.51 -26.58 -8.11
N TRP A 19 3.31 -26.02 -9.29
CA TRP A 19 2.17 -25.14 -9.56
C TRP A 19 1.14 -25.89 -10.40
N VAL A 20 -0.10 -25.97 -9.93
CA VAL A 20 -1.26 -26.57 -10.60
C VAL A 20 -2.35 -25.53 -10.78
N GLU A 21 -3.39 -25.81 -11.57
CA GLU A 21 -4.42 -24.84 -11.93
C GLU A 21 -5.41 -24.61 -10.80
N GLY A 22 -5.89 -25.64 -10.15
CA GLY A 22 -7.01 -25.60 -9.22
C GLY A 22 -6.70 -26.00 -7.79
N GLN A 23 -7.59 -25.64 -6.89
CA GLN A 23 -7.47 -26.00 -5.47
C GLN A 23 -7.69 -27.51 -5.22
N PHE A 24 -8.50 -28.16 -6.04
CA PHE A 24 -8.74 -29.62 -5.97
C PHE A 24 -7.48 -30.37 -6.36
N ASP A 25 -6.75 -29.90 -7.36
CA ASP A 25 -5.45 -30.47 -7.75
C ASP A 25 -4.47 -30.44 -6.58
N VAL A 26 -4.36 -29.29 -5.88
CA VAL A 26 -3.51 -29.20 -4.70
C VAL A 26 -3.91 -30.19 -3.63
N LEU A 27 -5.21 -30.38 -3.37
CA LEU A 27 -5.67 -31.30 -2.35
C LEU A 27 -5.31 -32.76 -2.71
N THR A 28 -5.43 -33.13 -3.98
CA THR A 28 -5.08 -34.47 -4.46
C THR A 28 -3.59 -34.72 -4.45
N PHE A 29 -2.78 -33.73 -4.84
CA PHE A 29 -1.31 -33.82 -4.75
C PHE A 29 -0.82 -33.90 -3.30
N VAL A 30 -1.43 -33.15 -2.37
CA VAL A 30 -1.10 -33.26 -0.93
C VAL A 30 -1.46 -34.67 -0.40
N LYS A 31 -2.61 -35.22 -0.78
CA LYS A 31 -2.97 -36.61 -0.45
C LYS A 31 -2.00 -37.64 -1.06
N ALA A 32 -1.44 -37.33 -2.21
CA ALA A 32 -0.39 -38.13 -2.87
C ALA A 32 1.01 -37.84 -2.30
N GLU A 33 1.11 -37.27 -1.10
CA GLU A 33 2.37 -36.94 -0.40
C GLU A 33 3.29 -35.99 -1.17
N ILE A 34 2.72 -35.04 -1.91
CA ILE A 34 3.42 -33.94 -2.59
C ILE A 34 2.94 -32.59 -1.97
N PRO A 35 3.34 -32.29 -0.72
CA PRO A 35 2.84 -31.13 0.03
C PRO A 35 3.40 -29.77 -0.43
N ASN A 36 4.43 -29.76 -1.28
CA ASN A 36 5.02 -28.57 -1.91
C ASN A 36 4.24 -28.14 -3.18
N THR A 37 2.94 -28.38 -3.24
CA THR A 37 2.06 -28.00 -4.35
C THR A 37 1.19 -26.81 -3.98
N VAL A 38 1.04 -25.85 -4.91
CA VAL A 38 0.23 -24.65 -4.80
C VAL A 38 -0.52 -24.36 -6.09
N CYS A 39 -1.58 -23.53 -6.03
CA CYS A 39 -2.30 -23.07 -7.20
C CYS A 39 -2.63 -21.58 -7.12
N GLY A 40 -2.94 -20.99 -8.28
CA GLY A 40 -3.61 -19.69 -8.40
C GLY A 40 -5.13 -19.84 -8.31
N SER A 41 -5.83 -18.71 -8.31
CA SER A 41 -7.31 -18.69 -8.41
C SER A 41 -7.75 -18.32 -9.84
N GLY A 42 -6.91 -18.53 -10.84
CA GLY A 42 -7.15 -18.20 -12.25
C GLY A 42 -6.03 -18.74 -13.12
N THR A 43 -6.18 -18.61 -14.43
CA THR A 43 -5.28 -19.20 -15.44
C THR A 43 -3.92 -18.49 -15.55
N ALA A 44 -3.78 -17.23 -15.12
CA ALA A 44 -2.54 -16.47 -15.16
C ALA A 44 -2.04 -16.15 -13.75
N MET A 45 -0.72 -16.31 -13.53
CA MET A 45 -0.05 -15.90 -12.29
C MET A 45 0.09 -14.40 -12.22
N THR A 46 -0.26 -13.81 -11.06
CA THR A 46 0.00 -12.40 -10.82
C THR A 46 1.46 -12.16 -10.39
N GLU A 47 1.97 -10.96 -10.65
CA GLU A 47 3.33 -10.58 -10.21
C GLU A 47 3.53 -10.77 -8.70
N GLU A 48 2.51 -10.46 -7.88
CA GLU A 48 2.57 -10.60 -6.43
C GLU A 48 2.66 -12.08 -6.01
N GLN A 49 1.94 -12.99 -6.69
CA GLN A 49 2.04 -14.42 -6.47
C GLN A 49 3.44 -14.93 -6.79
N ILE A 50 4.01 -14.50 -7.92
CA ILE A 50 5.38 -14.86 -8.32
C ILE A 50 6.39 -14.37 -7.28
N ARG A 51 6.35 -13.10 -6.90
CA ARG A 51 7.24 -12.53 -5.88
C ARG A 51 7.13 -13.26 -4.54
N THR A 52 5.93 -13.68 -4.17
CA THR A 52 5.70 -14.41 -2.93
C THR A 52 6.32 -15.83 -2.98
N LEU A 53 6.21 -16.53 -4.12
CA LEU A 53 6.83 -17.85 -4.31
C LEU A 53 8.36 -17.77 -4.31
N LEU A 54 8.92 -16.75 -4.97
CA LEU A 54 10.37 -16.56 -5.09
C LEU A 54 11.07 -16.27 -3.75
N ARG A 55 10.32 -15.91 -2.69
CA ARG A 55 10.84 -15.82 -1.31
C ARG A 55 11.19 -17.18 -0.73
N PHE A 56 10.61 -18.27 -1.22
CA PHE A 56 10.77 -19.63 -0.68
C PHE A 56 11.62 -20.53 -1.56
N THR A 57 11.49 -20.42 -2.88
CA THR A 57 12.29 -21.17 -3.85
C THR A 57 12.27 -20.50 -5.23
N ARG A 58 13.34 -20.65 -5.99
CA ARG A 58 13.39 -20.27 -7.43
C ARG A 58 12.99 -21.43 -8.35
N ASN A 59 12.94 -22.67 -7.86
CA ASN A 59 12.67 -23.86 -8.65
C ASN A 59 11.16 -24.10 -8.73
N ILE A 60 10.53 -23.72 -9.84
CA ILE A 60 9.08 -23.80 -10.06
C ILE A 60 8.79 -24.78 -11.18
N THR A 61 8.00 -25.81 -10.90
CA THR A 61 7.52 -26.77 -11.89
C THR A 61 6.04 -26.56 -12.14
N LEU A 62 5.68 -26.21 -13.37
CA LEU A 62 4.32 -25.99 -13.83
C LEU A 62 3.71 -27.31 -14.30
N ILE A 63 2.50 -27.64 -13.87
CA ILE A 63 1.74 -28.81 -14.30
C ILE A 63 0.39 -28.29 -14.80
N TYR A 64 0.13 -28.46 -16.09
CA TYR A 64 -1.06 -27.99 -16.77
C TYR A 64 -1.85 -29.11 -17.40
N ASP A 65 -3.13 -28.83 -17.64
CA ASP A 65 -4.03 -29.69 -18.37
C ASP A 65 -3.50 -29.99 -19.76
N GLY A 66 -3.81 -31.17 -20.27
CA GLY A 66 -3.38 -31.62 -21.60
C GLY A 66 -4.12 -30.96 -22.78
N ASP A 67 -4.91 -29.90 -22.55
CA ASP A 67 -5.69 -29.22 -23.57
C ASP A 67 -5.01 -27.91 -24.08
N ASN A 68 -5.61 -27.28 -25.10
CA ASN A 68 -5.04 -26.07 -25.71
C ASN A 68 -5.08 -24.85 -24.78
N ALA A 69 -6.09 -24.73 -23.89
CA ALA A 69 -6.22 -23.62 -22.98
C ALA A 69 -5.14 -23.66 -21.88
N GLY A 70 -4.85 -24.86 -21.35
CA GLY A 70 -3.76 -25.09 -20.41
C GLY A 70 -2.40 -24.79 -21.03
N GLN A 71 -2.19 -25.06 -22.31
CA GLN A 71 -0.95 -24.77 -23.04
C GLN A 71 -0.70 -23.25 -23.23
N GLU A 72 -1.72 -22.47 -23.57
CA GLU A 72 -1.62 -21.01 -23.65
C GLU A 72 -1.36 -20.38 -22.27
N ALA A 73 -2.00 -20.90 -21.22
CA ALA A 73 -1.74 -20.47 -19.84
C ALA A 73 -0.32 -20.78 -19.41
N ALA A 74 0.22 -21.96 -19.77
CA ALA A 74 1.59 -22.35 -19.50
C ALA A 74 2.58 -21.34 -20.12
N GLN A 75 2.42 -21.00 -21.39
CA GLN A 75 3.33 -20.07 -22.11
C GLN A 75 3.37 -18.68 -21.43
N LYS A 76 2.21 -18.12 -21.08
CA LYS A 76 2.12 -16.83 -20.36
C LYS A 76 2.81 -16.89 -18.99
N ASN A 77 2.61 -17.95 -18.24
CA ASN A 77 3.18 -18.08 -16.91
C ASN A 77 4.70 -18.38 -16.96
N ILE A 78 5.20 -19.13 -17.96
CA ILE A 78 6.62 -19.33 -18.18
C ILE A 78 7.30 -17.99 -18.37
N THR A 79 6.79 -17.13 -19.26
CA THR A 79 7.32 -15.80 -19.53
C THR A 79 7.39 -14.95 -18.25
N ALA A 80 6.27 -14.83 -17.53
CA ALA A 80 6.19 -14.04 -16.31
C ALA A 80 7.14 -14.52 -15.21
N LEU A 81 7.32 -15.82 -15.06
CA LEU A 81 8.22 -16.43 -14.07
C LEU A 81 9.69 -16.20 -14.40
N ILE A 82 10.08 -16.39 -15.67
CA ILE A 82 11.48 -16.23 -16.11
C ILE A 82 11.89 -14.77 -16.01
N GLU A 83 11.04 -13.84 -16.42
CA GLU A 83 11.27 -12.41 -16.27
C GLU A 83 11.48 -11.98 -14.81
N GLN A 84 10.93 -12.72 -13.83
CA GLN A 84 11.14 -12.49 -12.40
C GLN A 84 12.34 -13.27 -11.81
N GLY A 85 13.07 -14.04 -12.63
CA GLY A 85 14.28 -14.80 -12.25
C GLY A 85 14.01 -16.16 -11.63
N ALA A 86 12.87 -16.81 -11.94
CA ALA A 86 12.60 -18.20 -11.60
C ALA A 86 13.35 -19.18 -12.50
N ILE A 87 13.60 -20.39 -12.01
CA ILE A 87 14.04 -21.55 -12.78
C ILE A 87 12.79 -22.38 -13.06
N VAL A 88 12.33 -22.35 -14.32
CA VAL A 88 11.04 -22.92 -14.67
C VAL A 88 11.21 -24.27 -15.36
N ARG A 89 10.43 -25.25 -14.90
CA ARG A 89 10.24 -26.54 -15.51
C ARG A 89 8.78 -26.78 -15.77
N CYS A 90 8.45 -27.66 -16.71
CA CYS A 90 7.07 -27.97 -17.07
C CYS A 90 6.85 -29.49 -17.16
N VAL A 91 5.65 -29.93 -16.79
CA VAL A 91 5.16 -31.27 -16.98
C VAL A 91 3.89 -31.24 -17.81
N LYS A 92 3.87 -31.90 -18.96
CA LYS A 92 2.68 -32.07 -19.78
C LYS A 92 1.98 -33.36 -19.38
N LEU A 93 0.70 -33.24 -19.04
CA LEU A 93 -0.14 -34.41 -18.80
C LEU A 93 -0.64 -35.03 -20.13
N PRO A 94 -1.07 -36.31 -20.14
CA PRO A 94 -1.71 -36.92 -21.29
C PRO A 94 -2.96 -36.14 -21.73
N THR A 95 -3.24 -36.11 -23.01
CA THR A 95 -4.41 -35.41 -23.56
C THR A 95 -5.71 -35.88 -22.90
N GLY A 96 -6.51 -34.93 -22.43
CA GLY A 96 -7.77 -35.19 -21.71
C GLY A 96 -7.65 -35.50 -20.22
N GLU A 97 -6.46 -35.40 -19.64
CA GLU A 97 -6.23 -35.50 -18.21
C GLU A 97 -5.96 -34.13 -17.61
N ASP A 98 -6.61 -33.86 -16.47
CA ASP A 98 -6.27 -32.76 -15.56
C ASP A 98 -5.44 -33.28 -14.38
N PRO A 99 -4.77 -32.40 -13.60
CA PRO A 99 -3.90 -32.83 -12.50
C PRO A 99 -4.63 -33.64 -11.43
N ASP A 100 -5.89 -33.33 -11.12
CA ASP A 100 -6.70 -34.04 -10.12
C ASP A 100 -7.06 -35.47 -10.61
N SER A 101 -7.61 -35.58 -11.80
CA SER A 101 -8.01 -36.87 -12.40
C SER A 101 -6.81 -37.81 -12.60
N PHE A 102 -5.68 -37.23 -13.06
CA PHE A 102 -4.46 -37.98 -13.31
C PHE A 102 -3.83 -38.51 -12.00
N ALA A 103 -3.72 -37.63 -10.99
CA ALA A 103 -3.12 -38.02 -9.71
C ALA A 103 -3.95 -39.08 -8.97
N ARG A 104 -5.27 -39.08 -9.10
CA ARG A 104 -6.16 -40.10 -8.50
C ARG A 104 -5.99 -41.49 -9.10
N LYS A 105 -5.50 -41.61 -10.33
CA LYS A 105 -5.27 -42.88 -11.01
C LYS A 105 -3.97 -43.60 -10.61
N MET A 106 -3.09 -42.88 -9.88
CA MET A 106 -1.76 -43.35 -9.52
C MET A 106 -1.57 -43.44 -7.99
N ASN A 107 -0.70 -44.36 -7.58
CA ASN A 107 -0.24 -44.35 -6.21
C ASN A 107 0.83 -43.21 -6.02
N PRO A 108 1.08 -42.74 -4.79
CA PRO A 108 1.99 -41.62 -4.54
C PRO A 108 3.42 -41.82 -5.07
N ALA A 109 3.95 -43.03 -5.01
CA ALA A 109 5.31 -43.32 -5.46
C ALA A 109 5.42 -43.28 -6.99
N ASP A 110 4.43 -43.82 -7.71
CA ASP A 110 4.41 -43.79 -9.16
C ASP A 110 4.14 -42.40 -9.71
N LEU A 111 3.29 -41.61 -9.04
CA LEU A 111 3.07 -40.21 -9.40
C LEU A 111 4.36 -39.37 -9.27
N LYS A 112 5.08 -39.48 -8.15
CA LYS A 112 6.38 -38.78 -7.96
C LYS A 112 7.40 -39.20 -9.03
N LYS A 113 7.47 -40.49 -9.37
CA LYS A 113 8.34 -41.03 -10.41
C LYS A 113 7.97 -40.53 -11.80
N TYR A 114 6.67 -40.43 -12.09
CA TYR A 114 6.16 -39.90 -13.35
C TYR A 114 6.49 -38.42 -13.49
N LEU A 115 6.19 -37.60 -12.50
CA LEU A 115 6.47 -36.16 -12.53
C LEU A 115 7.97 -35.91 -12.77
N LYS A 116 8.84 -36.60 -12.03
CA LYS A 116 10.30 -36.48 -12.22
C LYS A 116 10.79 -36.92 -13.60
N LYS A 117 10.17 -37.92 -14.19
CA LYS A 117 10.52 -38.45 -15.53
C LYS A 117 10.07 -37.53 -16.67
N GLN A 118 8.88 -36.90 -16.49
CA GLN A 118 8.27 -36.06 -17.54
C GLN A 118 8.63 -34.56 -17.41
N GLU A 119 9.35 -34.22 -16.35
CA GLU A 119 9.77 -32.82 -16.12
C GLU A 119 10.80 -32.37 -17.16
N LYS A 120 10.45 -31.34 -17.93
CA LYS A 120 11.29 -30.74 -18.97
C LYS A 120 11.61 -29.30 -18.60
N ASP A 121 12.74 -28.81 -19.08
CA ASP A 121 13.02 -27.40 -19.04
C ASP A 121 12.06 -26.61 -19.93
N PHE A 122 11.86 -25.31 -19.61
CA PHE A 122 10.89 -24.47 -20.30
C PHE A 122 11.16 -24.33 -21.80
N ALA A 123 12.44 -24.29 -22.20
CA ALA A 123 12.83 -24.08 -23.59
C ALA A 123 12.51 -25.35 -24.43
N SER A 124 12.87 -26.53 -23.93
CA SER A 124 12.50 -27.81 -24.53
C SER A 124 10.99 -28.01 -24.57
N PHE A 125 10.28 -27.60 -23.51
CA PHE A 125 8.81 -27.68 -23.45
C PHE A 125 8.15 -26.77 -24.49
N LEU A 126 8.56 -25.52 -24.65
CA LEU A 126 8.05 -24.58 -25.63
C LEU A 126 8.34 -25.04 -27.07
N ALA A 127 9.52 -25.58 -27.31
CA ALA A 127 9.89 -26.13 -28.61
C ALA A 127 8.98 -27.30 -29.01
N GLU A 128 8.76 -28.27 -28.11
CA GLU A 128 7.86 -29.41 -28.37
C GLU A 128 6.38 -28.99 -28.53
N LEU A 129 5.96 -27.96 -27.81
CA LEU A 129 4.60 -27.44 -27.95
C LEU A 129 4.33 -26.90 -29.37
N ASN A 130 5.34 -26.28 -29.96
CA ASN A 130 5.29 -25.69 -31.29
C ASN A 130 5.78 -26.60 -32.42
N GLU A 131 6.32 -27.80 -32.11
CA GLU A 131 6.84 -28.77 -33.08
C GLU A 131 5.85 -29.08 -34.22
N PRO A 132 4.50 -29.26 -34.01
CA PRO A 132 3.55 -29.49 -35.10
C PRO A 132 3.53 -28.36 -36.15
N HIS A 133 3.99 -27.16 -35.83
CA HIS A 133 4.03 -25.99 -36.70
C HIS A 133 5.40 -25.77 -37.36
N PHE A 134 6.42 -26.60 -37.09
CA PHE A 134 7.79 -26.45 -37.61
C PHE A 134 7.91 -26.74 -39.11
N HIS A 135 6.86 -27.22 -39.75
CA HIS A 135 6.78 -27.32 -41.21
C HIS A 135 6.70 -25.95 -41.90
N ASP A 136 6.27 -24.90 -41.17
CA ASP A 136 6.30 -23.52 -41.60
C ASP A 136 7.58 -22.83 -41.05
N PRO A 137 8.50 -22.39 -41.95
CA PRO A 137 9.75 -21.76 -41.54
C PRO A 137 9.58 -20.48 -40.71
N GLU A 138 8.52 -19.68 -40.96
CA GLU A 138 8.26 -18.42 -40.24
C GLU A 138 7.80 -18.71 -38.82
N LEU A 139 6.94 -19.71 -38.61
CA LEU A 139 6.49 -20.09 -37.27
C LEU A 139 7.61 -20.77 -36.47
N LYS A 140 8.47 -21.57 -37.14
CA LYS A 140 9.65 -22.15 -36.50
C LYS A 140 10.62 -21.05 -36.05
N GLU A 141 10.84 -20.04 -36.87
CA GLU A 141 11.74 -18.90 -36.55
C GLU A 141 11.18 -18.08 -35.38
N LYS A 142 9.90 -17.73 -35.37
CA LYS A 142 9.23 -17.02 -34.28
C LYS A 142 9.35 -17.76 -32.94
N CYS A 143 9.16 -19.10 -32.96
CA CYS A 143 9.32 -19.91 -31.76
C CYS A 143 10.77 -19.87 -31.23
N LEU A 144 11.76 -19.95 -32.15
CA LEU A 144 13.16 -19.84 -31.78
C LEU A 144 13.50 -18.47 -31.19
N GLU A 145 13.02 -17.40 -31.78
CA GLU A 145 13.20 -16.02 -31.28
C GLU A 145 12.62 -15.86 -29.87
N GLU A 146 11.41 -16.38 -29.64
CA GLU A 146 10.78 -16.31 -28.31
C GLU A 146 11.59 -17.08 -27.26
N ILE A 147 12.03 -18.30 -27.58
CA ILE A 147 12.88 -19.09 -26.68
C ILE A 147 14.21 -18.39 -26.43
N CYS A 148 14.86 -17.84 -27.45
CA CYS A 148 16.10 -17.08 -27.29
C CYS A 148 15.89 -15.85 -26.41
N ARG A 149 14.76 -15.16 -26.56
CA ARG A 149 14.37 -14.04 -25.69
C ARG A 149 14.26 -14.47 -24.22
N LEU A 150 13.64 -15.60 -23.94
CA LEU A 150 13.51 -16.11 -22.57
C LEU A 150 14.83 -16.62 -21.99
N ILE A 151 15.67 -17.28 -22.80
CA ILE A 151 17.03 -17.70 -22.37
C ILE A 151 17.89 -16.48 -22.04
N ALA A 152 17.72 -15.39 -22.76
CA ALA A 152 18.43 -14.15 -22.49
C ALA A 152 18.17 -13.60 -21.07
N PHE A 153 17.02 -13.86 -20.45
CA PHE A 153 16.74 -13.50 -19.05
C PHE A 153 17.44 -14.37 -18.00
N LEU A 154 18.04 -15.50 -18.36
CA LEU A 154 18.76 -16.35 -17.42
C LEU A 154 20.11 -15.72 -17.07
N ARG A 155 20.38 -15.60 -15.76
CA ARG A 155 21.55 -14.85 -15.24
C ARG A 155 22.87 -15.60 -15.33
N LYS A 156 22.86 -16.94 -15.43
CA LYS A 156 24.08 -17.77 -15.43
C LYS A 156 24.39 -18.26 -16.82
N GLU A 157 25.56 -17.89 -17.37
CA GLU A 157 26.00 -18.33 -18.70
C GLU A 157 26.08 -19.85 -18.82
N SER A 158 26.56 -20.55 -17.75
CA SER A 158 26.56 -22.00 -17.69
C SER A 158 25.16 -22.63 -17.81
N LEU A 159 24.16 -21.94 -17.29
CA LEU A 159 22.75 -22.36 -17.42
C LEU A 159 22.24 -22.08 -18.83
N GLN A 160 22.53 -20.89 -19.38
CA GLN A 160 22.23 -20.55 -20.79
C GLN A 160 22.85 -21.59 -21.73
N ALA A 161 24.12 -21.93 -21.56
CA ALA A 161 24.80 -22.93 -22.39
C ALA A 161 24.11 -24.30 -22.36
N SER A 162 23.60 -24.71 -21.19
CA SER A 162 22.84 -25.96 -21.08
C SER A 162 21.55 -25.93 -21.86
N TYR A 163 20.79 -24.82 -21.82
CA TYR A 163 19.57 -24.64 -22.62
C TYR A 163 19.88 -24.57 -24.12
N ILE A 164 20.89 -23.80 -24.49
CA ILE A 164 21.33 -23.63 -25.90
C ILE A 164 21.67 -24.98 -26.52
N LYS A 165 22.41 -25.82 -25.80
CA LYS A 165 22.78 -27.16 -26.28
C LYS A 165 21.54 -28.04 -26.55
N ASN A 166 20.50 -27.95 -25.75
CA ASN A 166 19.26 -28.70 -25.94
C ASN A 166 18.47 -28.14 -27.16
N ILE A 167 18.33 -26.81 -27.24
CA ILE A 167 17.61 -26.14 -28.32
C ILE A 167 18.29 -26.29 -29.65
N ALA A 168 19.62 -26.24 -29.71
CA ALA A 168 20.43 -26.48 -30.91
C ALA A 168 20.07 -27.85 -31.56
N LYS A 169 19.89 -28.88 -30.72
CA LYS A 169 19.50 -30.23 -31.20
C LYS A 169 18.06 -30.26 -31.72
N ILE A 170 17.08 -29.58 -31.04
CA ILE A 170 15.68 -29.59 -31.40
C ILE A 170 15.44 -28.83 -32.72
N PHE A 171 16.10 -27.70 -32.90
CA PHE A 171 15.98 -26.85 -34.09
C PHE A 171 16.89 -27.25 -35.25
N ASP A 172 17.84 -28.20 -35.02
CA ASP A 172 18.87 -28.62 -35.97
C ASP A 172 19.76 -27.41 -36.44
N LEU A 173 20.29 -26.66 -35.44
CA LEU A 173 21.09 -25.47 -35.63
C LEU A 173 22.41 -25.59 -34.85
N ASP A 174 23.45 -24.87 -35.34
CA ASP A 174 24.67 -24.72 -34.59
C ASP A 174 24.46 -23.82 -33.36
N GLU A 175 25.12 -24.17 -32.23
CA GLU A 175 25.04 -23.41 -30.97
C GLU A 175 25.43 -21.94 -31.17
N SER A 176 26.42 -21.68 -32.07
CA SER A 176 26.88 -20.32 -32.36
C SER A 176 25.80 -19.40 -32.95
N ILE A 177 24.88 -19.97 -33.73
CA ILE A 177 23.74 -19.22 -34.29
C ILE A 177 22.78 -18.79 -33.19
N ILE A 178 22.50 -19.70 -32.26
CA ILE A 178 21.64 -19.42 -31.12
C ILE A 178 22.27 -18.38 -30.21
N TRP A 179 23.56 -18.50 -29.92
CA TRP A 179 24.32 -17.49 -29.18
C TRP A 179 24.28 -16.12 -29.86
N SER A 180 24.39 -16.06 -31.18
CA SER A 180 24.29 -14.79 -31.92
C SER A 180 22.90 -14.16 -31.77
N LYS A 181 21.85 -14.96 -31.92
CA LYS A 181 20.46 -14.49 -31.72
C LYS A 181 20.20 -13.98 -30.29
N ILE A 182 20.68 -14.70 -29.29
CA ILE A 182 20.57 -14.26 -27.90
C ILE A 182 21.29 -12.92 -27.68
N ARG A 183 22.50 -12.75 -28.22
CA ARG A 183 23.26 -11.49 -28.12
C ARG A 183 22.59 -10.34 -28.87
N GLU A 184 21.95 -10.59 -30.00
CA GLU A 184 21.15 -9.60 -30.74
C GLU A 184 19.89 -9.21 -29.94
N THR A 185 19.23 -10.20 -29.36
CA THR A 185 18.05 -9.99 -28.53
C THR A 185 18.38 -9.16 -27.28
N VAL A 186 19.51 -9.45 -26.62
CA VAL A 186 20.00 -8.63 -25.48
C VAL A 186 20.25 -7.18 -25.87
N LYS A 187 20.72 -6.92 -27.10
CA LYS A 187 20.94 -5.55 -27.62
C LYS A 187 19.65 -4.81 -27.96
N SER A 188 18.60 -5.53 -28.36
CA SER A 188 17.31 -4.96 -28.82
C SER A 188 16.31 -4.72 -27.69
N LEU A 189 16.48 -5.36 -26.52
CA LEU A 189 15.60 -5.20 -25.39
C LEU A 189 15.88 -3.88 -24.68
N PRO A 190 14.84 -3.10 -24.28
CA PRO A 190 15.07 -1.88 -23.50
C PRO A 190 15.76 -2.27 -22.18
N ALA A 191 16.83 -1.55 -21.82
CA ALA A 191 17.61 -1.78 -20.60
C ALA A 191 16.77 -1.88 -19.33
N GLU A 192 15.61 -1.22 -19.33
CA GLU A 192 14.64 -1.19 -18.22
C GLU A 192 13.86 -2.50 -18.03
N ALA A 193 13.81 -3.37 -19.03
CA ALA A 193 13.09 -4.65 -18.96
C ALA A 193 13.83 -5.73 -18.15
N TYR A 194 15.15 -5.59 -17.99
CA TYR A 194 15.99 -6.61 -17.36
C TYR A 194 16.25 -6.40 -15.89
N ILE A 195 16.12 -5.17 -15.39
CA ILE A 195 16.78 -4.79 -14.15
C ILE A 195 15.80 -4.05 -13.25
N LYS A 196 15.30 -4.79 -12.25
CA LYS A 196 14.63 -4.20 -11.08
C LYS A 196 15.68 -3.57 -10.16
N ASP A 197 15.27 -2.62 -9.30
CA ASP A 197 16.13 -1.93 -8.35
C ASP A 197 17.12 -2.85 -7.65
N GLY A 198 18.43 -2.56 -7.76
CA GLY A 198 19.49 -3.33 -7.15
C GLY A 198 20.82 -3.33 -7.88
N PHE A 199 21.75 -4.14 -7.36
CA PHE A 199 23.07 -4.38 -7.94
C PHE A 199 23.11 -5.67 -8.76
N TYR A 200 23.88 -5.66 -9.87
CA TYR A 200 24.07 -6.79 -10.79
C TYR A 200 25.54 -6.98 -11.15
N GLY A 201 25.95 -8.23 -11.28
CA GLY A 201 27.34 -8.59 -11.61
C GLY A 201 28.27 -8.63 -10.40
N ILE A 202 27.73 -8.66 -9.17
CA ILE A 202 28.54 -8.74 -7.94
C ILE A 202 29.27 -10.07 -7.85
N ASP A 203 28.55 -11.19 -8.02
CA ASP A 203 29.10 -12.54 -7.85
C ASP A 203 30.17 -12.84 -8.92
N GLU A 204 29.91 -12.46 -10.17
CA GLU A 204 30.80 -12.62 -11.28
C GLU A 204 32.05 -11.75 -11.13
N SER A 205 31.89 -10.50 -10.70
CA SER A 205 32.99 -9.60 -10.41
C SER A 205 33.84 -10.11 -9.25
N LEU A 206 33.22 -10.74 -8.25
CA LEU A 206 33.92 -11.33 -7.10
C LEU A 206 34.78 -12.51 -7.51
N GLU A 207 34.27 -13.40 -8.34
CA GLU A 207 35.06 -14.53 -8.91
C GLU A 207 36.27 -14.03 -9.70
N MET A 208 36.09 -13.03 -10.59
CA MET A 208 37.19 -12.45 -11.37
C MET A 208 38.27 -11.77 -10.51
N LEU A 209 37.86 -11.11 -9.44
CA LEU A 209 38.75 -10.38 -8.54
C LEU A 209 39.52 -11.31 -7.57
N GLN A 210 38.97 -12.50 -7.28
CA GLN A 210 39.69 -13.56 -6.54
C GLN A 210 40.82 -14.16 -7.37
N ASP A 211 40.62 -14.31 -8.68
CA ASP A 211 41.62 -14.85 -9.60
C ASP A 211 42.63 -13.78 -10.01
N ASN A 212 42.22 -12.52 -10.14
CA ASN A 212 43.08 -11.39 -10.54
C ASN A 212 42.69 -10.13 -9.78
N PRO A 213 43.32 -9.78 -8.65
CA PRO A 213 43.04 -8.55 -7.92
C PRO A 213 43.26 -7.31 -8.81
N GLY A 214 42.20 -6.49 -8.93
CA GLY A 214 42.21 -5.32 -9.80
C GLY A 214 41.06 -4.35 -9.45
N ASN A 215 40.77 -3.41 -10.36
CA ASN A 215 39.72 -2.43 -10.20
C ASN A 215 38.34 -3.00 -10.62
N CYS A 216 37.32 -2.81 -9.80
CA CYS A 216 35.95 -3.06 -10.19
C CYS A 216 35.26 -1.76 -10.60
N VAL A 217 34.57 -1.77 -11.75
CA VAL A 217 33.80 -0.63 -12.25
C VAL A 217 32.37 -0.74 -11.78
N LEU A 218 31.89 0.25 -11.02
CA LEU A 218 30.49 0.37 -10.63
C LEU A 218 29.81 1.41 -11.53
N THR A 219 28.78 1.02 -12.27
CA THR A 219 28.16 1.91 -13.28
C THR A 219 26.63 1.84 -13.24
N GLY A 220 25.98 3.00 -13.46
CA GLY A 220 24.55 3.12 -13.77
C GLY A 220 24.27 3.16 -15.28
N ASN A 221 25.29 3.03 -16.12
CA ASN A 221 25.16 2.99 -17.57
C ASN A 221 25.15 1.54 -18.06
N PHE A 222 23.98 1.09 -18.56
CA PHE A 222 23.82 -0.29 -19.00
C PHE A 222 24.66 -0.65 -20.24
N GLU A 223 24.88 0.30 -21.14
CA GLU A 223 25.71 0.07 -22.33
C GLU A 223 27.16 -0.19 -21.95
N LEU A 224 27.68 0.56 -20.97
CA LEU A 224 29.02 0.33 -20.43
C LEU A 224 29.10 -1.02 -19.70
N PHE A 225 28.10 -1.36 -18.88
CA PHE A 225 28.02 -2.65 -18.20
C PHE A 225 28.02 -3.80 -19.20
N SER A 226 27.15 -3.79 -20.21
CA SER A 226 27.06 -4.88 -21.19
C SER A 226 28.31 -5.05 -22.05
N LYS A 227 29.13 -3.97 -22.23
CA LYS A 227 30.39 -4.02 -22.95
C LYS A 227 31.50 -4.72 -22.16
N HIS A 228 31.51 -4.55 -20.85
CA HIS A 228 32.56 -5.05 -19.96
C HIS A 228 32.17 -6.33 -19.21
N TYR A 229 30.86 -6.63 -19.10
CA TYR A 229 30.36 -7.81 -18.41
C TYR A 229 30.90 -9.11 -19.00
N GLY A 230 31.45 -9.97 -18.14
CA GLY A 230 32.12 -11.23 -18.53
C GLY A 230 33.57 -11.12 -18.95
N ASN A 231 34.13 -9.90 -19.13
CA ASN A 231 35.53 -9.67 -19.50
C ASN A 231 36.30 -8.91 -18.41
N ASP A 232 35.61 -7.97 -17.74
CA ASP A 232 36.18 -7.14 -16.68
C ASP A 232 35.28 -7.13 -15.46
N PRO A 233 35.79 -6.95 -14.23
CA PRO A 233 34.95 -6.80 -13.04
C PRO A 233 34.11 -5.53 -13.15
N VAL A 234 32.81 -5.68 -13.39
CA VAL A 234 31.87 -4.58 -13.54
C VAL A 234 30.55 -4.88 -12.82
N VAL A 235 30.10 -3.95 -12.00
CA VAL A 235 28.82 -4.02 -11.30
C VAL A 235 27.90 -2.92 -11.82
N TYR A 236 26.73 -3.31 -12.27
CA TYR A 236 25.67 -2.39 -12.68
C TYR A 236 24.67 -2.17 -11.55
N PHE A 237 24.16 -0.96 -11.43
CA PHE A 237 23.06 -0.68 -10.51
C PHE A 237 21.90 0.02 -11.22
N SER A 238 20.69 -0.34 -10.83
CA SER A 238 19.44 0.21 -11.37
C SER A 238 18.51 0.68 -10.24
N GLY A 239 17.80 1.79 -10.48
CA GLY A 239 16.78 2.29 -9.59
C GLY A 239 17.26 2.77 -8.22
N GLN A 240 16.42 2.64 -7.20
CA GLN A 240 16.80 2.86 -5.80
C GLN A 240 17.37 1.55 -5.25
N VAL A 241 18.62 1.60 -4.82
CA VAL A 241 19.26 0.43 -4.21
C VAL A 241 18.79 0.32 -2.75
N PRO A 242 18.14 -0.79 -2.34
CA PRO A 242 17.71 -1.04 -0.96
C PRO A 242 18.90 -1.06 0.02
N THR A 243 18.63 -0.68 1.28
CA THR A 243 19.68 -0.55 2.32
C THR A 243 20.38 -1.89 2.64
N ASP A 244 19.67 -3.00 2.57
CA ASP A 244 20.20 -4.35 2.76
C ASP A 244 21.16 -4.75 1.64
N GLN A 245 20.91 -4.35 0.40
CA GLN A 245 21.82 -4.58 -0.72
C GLN A 245 23.06 -3.69 -0.62
N ILE A 246 22.96 -2.47 -0.09
CA ILE A 246 24.13 -1.64 0.22
C ILE A 246 24.99 -2.31 1.30
N GLN A 247 24.39 -2.93 2.31
CA GLN A 247 25.10 -3.69 3.34
C GLN A 247 25.78 -4.95 2.77
N ASN A 248 25.13 -5.65 1.84
CA ASN A 248 25.73 -6.80 1.15
C ASN A 248 26.88 -6.36 0.24
N PHE A 249 26.77 -5.23 -0.42
CA PHE A 249 27.86 -4.63 -1.19
C PHE A 249 29.03 -4.19 -0.28
N GLN A 250 28.75 -3.71 0.92
CA GLN A 250 29.79 -3.43 1.92
C GLN A 250 30.52 -4.72 2.33
N ARG A 251 29.82 -5.83 2.56
CA ARG A 251 30.44 -7.14 2.84
C ARG A 251 31.26 -7.66 1.67
N PHE A 252 30.81 -7.41 0.45
CA PHE A 252 31.58 -7.68 -0.76
C PHE A 252 32.91 -6.94 -0.75
N ILE A 253 32.90 -5.65 -0.43
CA ILE A 253 34.10 -4.82 -0.33
C ILE A 253 35.02 -5.28 0.80
N ASP A 254 34.48 -5.64 1.97
CA ASP A 254 35.25 -6.04 3.15
C ASP A 254 35.92 -7.43 2.99
N ASN A 255 35.40 -8.29 2.12
CA ASN A 255 35.92 -9.66 1.90
C ASN A 255 36.94 -9.75 0.76
N VAL A 256 37.16 -8.69 0.02
CA VAL A 256 38.19 -8.64 -1.04
C VAL A 256 39.31 -7.69 -0.58
N GLU A 257 40.55 -8.18 -0.48
CA GLU A 257 41.71 -7.33 -0.18
C GLU A 257 41.92 -6.33 -1.31
N PHE A 258 41.15 -5.25 -1.33
CA PHE A 258 41.32 -4.17 -2.29
C PHE A 258 42.35 -3.16 -1.80
N GLN A 259 43.45 -3.09 -2.46
CA GLN A 259 44.31 -1.91 -2.49
C GLN A 259 43.81 -1.00 -3.63
N ASP A 260 43.02 0.02 -3.22
CA ASP A 260 42.69 1.22 -3.99
C ASP A 260 41.75 1.11 -5.21
N ASN A 261 40.66 1.85 -5.10
CA ASN A 261 39.91 2.49 -6.17
C ASN A 261 38.79 1.71 -6.87
N TYR A 262 37.56 1.92 -6.36
CA TYR A 262 36.34 1.72 -7.16
C TYR A 262 36.17 2.90 -8.11
N ALA A 263 35.97 2.62 -9.39
CA ALA A 263 35.75 3.64 -10.40
C ALA A 263 34.24 3.70 -10.77
N LEU A 264 33.63 4.83 -10.62
CA LEU A 264 32.27 5.11 -11.05
C LEU A 264 32.25 6.00 -12.27
N THR A 265 31.60 5.55 -13.33
CA THR A 265 31.32 6.39 -14.49
C THR A 265 29.96 7.03 -14.38
N PHE A 266 29.88 8.33 -14.61
CA PHE A 266 28.69 9.14 -14.41
C PHE A 266 28.04 9.64 -15.69
N ASP A 267 26.70 9.70 -15.62
CA ASP A 267 25.92 10.63 -16.44
C ASP A 267 25.91 12.00 -15.73
N ASP A 268 26.37 13.06 -16.38
CA ASP A 268 26.65 14.41 -15.81
C ASP A 268 25.39 15.19 -15.33
N LYS A 269 24.25 14.55 -15.05
CA LYS A 269 23.03 15.18 -14.58
C LYS A 269 23.01 15.33 -13.06
N LYS A 270 22.76 16.56 -12.57
CA LYS A 270 22.75 16.97 -11.14
C LYS A 270 21.81 16.14 -10.21
N GLU A 271 20.89 15.34 -10.75
CA GLU A 271 19.98 14.48 -10.00
C GLU A 271 19.98 13.04 -10.54
N SER A 272 21.11 12.57 -11.05
CA SER A 272 21.21 11.21 -11.58
C SER A 272 21.07 10.15 -10.49
N LYS A 273 20.54 9.00 -10.84
CA LYS A 273 20.46 7.80 -9.97
C LYS A 273 21.86 7.45 -9.42
N SER A 274 22.88 7.65 -10.22
CA SER A 274 24.28 7.47 -9.85
C SER A 274 24.72 8.36 -8.68
N LEU A 275 24.32 9.62 -8.66
CA LEU A 275 24.64 10.53 -7.57
C LEU A 275 23.96 10.15 -6.26
N LEU A 276 22.73 9.65 -6.32
CA LEU A 276 22.00 9.15 -5.14
C LEU A 276 22.70 7.91 -4.56
N LEU A 277 23.14 7.00 -5.40
CA LEU A 277 23.89 5.82 -4.96
C LEU A 277 25.22 6.22 -4.32
N LEU A 278 26.00 7.12 -4.95
CA LEU A 278 27.25 7.63 -4.37
C LEU A 278 27.08 8.23 -3.00
N LYS A 279 26.03 9.06 -2.83
CA LYS A 279 25.71 9.60 -1.52
C LYS A 279 25.39 8.50 -0.51
N ALA A 280 24.72 7.42 -0.94
CA ALA A 280 24.40 6.29 -0.09
C ALA A 280 25.65 5.48 0.28
N LEU A 281 26.52 5.17 -0.68
CA LEU A 281 27.79 4.48 -0.45
C LEU A 281 28.72 5.31 0.45
N PHE A 282 28.84 6.60 0.19
CA PHE A 282 29.65 7.49 1.02
C PHE A 282 29.11 7.59 2.46
N ARG A 283 27.78 7.62 2.63
CA ARG A 283 27.11 7.56 3.96
C ARG A 283 27.36 6.21 4.67
N ALA A 284 27.51 5.13 3.93
CA ALA A 284 27.87 3.81 4.45
C ALA A 284 29.37 3.65 4.78
N GLY A 285 30.20 4.67 4.46
CA GLY A 285 31.64 4.64 4.75
C GLY A 285 32.50 4.03 3.65
N VAL A 286 31.90 3.75 2.48
CA VAL A 286 32.60 3.18 1.32
C VAL A 286 33.39 4.28 0.60
N ALA A 287 34.72 4.09 0.45
CA ALA A 287 35.58 4.98 -0.35
C ALA A 287 35.35 4.70 -1.83
N VAL A 288 34.93 5.71 -2.59
CA VAL A 288 34.63 5.61 -4.01
C VAL A 288 35.41 6.66 -4.79
N THR A 289 36.09 6.23 -5.86
CA THR A 289 36.72 7.11 -6.85
C THR A 289 35.82 7.26 -8.07
N VAL A 290 35.60 8.49 -8.51
CA VAL A 290 34.79 8.81 -9.69
C VAL A 290 35.64 8.97 -10.91
N LEU A 291 35.36 8.23 -11.99
CA LEU A 291 35.95 8.41 -13.29
C LEU A 291 35.10 9.44 -14.08
N SER A 292 35.65 10.62 -14.29
CA SER A 292 35.04 11.64 -15.16
C SER A 292 35.80 11.73 -16.49
N PRO A 293 35.10 11.81 -17.63
CA PRO A 293 35.75 11.97 -18.94
C PRO A 293 36.67 13.19 -19.02
N GLU A 294 36.35 14.26 -18.27
CA GLU A 294 37.10 15.53 -18.28
C GLU A 294 38.25 15.60 -17.27
N SER A 295 38.22 14.80 -16.20
CA SER A 295 39.11 15.00 -15.05
C SER A 295 39.91 13.74 -14.67
N GLY A 296 39.70 12.61 -15.36
CA GLY A 296 40.30 11.35 -14.94
C GLY A 296 39.74 10.82 -13.64
N ALA A 297 40.51 10.05 -12.89
CA ALA A 297 40.05 9.50 -11.59
C ALA A 297 40.16 10.56 -10.50
N VAL A 298 39.01 10.93 -9.88
CA VAL A 298 38.96 11.90 -8.78
C VAL A 298 38.15 11.35 -7.62
N GLY A 299 38.53 11.69 -6.41
CA GLY A 299 37.76 11.32 -5.24
C GLY A 299 36.34 11.93 -5.28
N PHE A 300 35.35 11.20 -4.76
CA PHE A 300 33.95 11.64 -4.75
C PHE A 300 33.75 13.07 -4.25
N ALA A 301 34.47 13.45 -3.24
CA ALA A 301 34.40 14.79 -2.67
C ALA A 301 34.79 15.90 -3.68
N GLN A 302 35.92 15.71 -4.40
CA GLN A 302 36.37 16.65 -5.43
C GLN A 302 35.37 16.71 -6.60
N TYR A 303 34.88 15.56 -7.01
CA TYR A 303 33.85 15.48 -8.04
C TYR A 303 32.57 16.25 -7.64
N TYR A 304 32.06 16.05 -6.41
CA TYR A 304 30.88 16.70 -5.91
C TYR A 304 31.00 18.22 -5.85
N VAL A 305 32.15 18.72 -5.37
CA VAL A 305 32.44 20.16 -5.34
C VAL A 305 32.57 20.73 -6.75
N LYS A 306 33.24 20.03 -7.67
CA LYS A 306 33.41 20.49 -9.05
C LYS A 306 32.07 20.57 -9.80
N MET A 307 31.21 19.55 -9.62
CA MET A 307 29.90 19.51 -10.26
C MET A 307 28.95 20.63 -9.80
N TYR A 308 29.08 21.09 -8.55
CA TYR A 308 28.29 22.18 -8.00
C TYR A 308 29.04 23.53 -7.96
N GLY A 309 30.31 23.57 -8.32
CA GLY A 309 31.13 24.80 -8.32
C GLY A 309 30.57 25.91 -9.20
N SER A 310 30.05 25.57 -10.38
CA SER A 310 29.37 26.51 -11.26
C SER A 310 28.08 27.13 -10.66
N VAL A 311 27.47 26.49 -9.69
CA VAL A 311 26.31 27.01 -8.94
C VAL A 311 26.74 27.97 -7.85
N MET A 312 27.98 27.84 -7.34
CA MET A 312 28.55 28.67 -6.28
C MET A 312 28.89 30.10 -6.76
N ASP A 313 29.32 30.22 -8.01
CA ASP A 313 29.71 31.52 -8.59
C ASP A 313 28.51 32.41 -8.94
N SER A 314 27.34 31.81 -9.13
CA SER A 314 26.09 32.52 -9.48
C SER A 314 25.04 32.57 -8.34
N ALA A 315 25.31 31.91 -7.20
CA ALA A 315 24.36 31.77 -6.12
C ALA A 315 24.37 32.95 -5.15
N ASN A 316 23.17 33.33 -4.65
CA ASN A 316 23.08 34.30 -3.54
C ASN A 316 23.59 33.64 -2.23
N GLU A 317 23.86 34.52 -1.20
CA GLU A 317 24.42 34.08 0.09
C GLU A 317 23.63 32.94 0.76
N THR A 318 22.29 32.94 0.64
CA THR A 318 21.41 31.89 1.20
C THR A 318 21.60 30.56 0.50
N GLN A 319 21.68 30.54 -0.82
CA GLN A 319 21.93 29.33 -1.60
C GLN A 319 23.32 28.77 -1.34
N ARG A 320 24.30 29.62 -1.17
CA ARG A 320 25.67 29.26 -0.80
C ARG A 320 25.75 28.63 0.57
N ALA A 321 25.04 29.20 1.56
CA ALA A 321 24.97 28.63 2.92
C ALA A 321 24.33 27.24 2.92
N VAL A 322 23.21 27.05 2.22
CA VAL A 322 22.55 25.73 2.09
C VAL A 322 23.46 24.70 1.42
N TYR A 323 24.27 25.11 0.46
CA TYR A 323 25.21 24.21 -0.20
C TYR A 323 26.36 23.78 0.72
N VAL A 324 26.96 24.75 1.44
CA VAL A 324 28.01 24.49 2.45
C VAL A 324 27.48 23.53 3.52
N ASP A 325 26.25 23.71 3.94
CA ASP A 325 25.58 22.89 4.94
C ASP A 325 25.36 21.44 4.46
N ARG A 326 24.92 21.27 3.21
CA ARG A 326 24.80 19.93 2.58
C ARG A 326 26.15 19.23 2.42
N CYS A 327 27.20 19.96 2.12
CA CYS A 327 28.55 19.42 2.07
C CYS A 327 29.03 18.96 3.45
N ALA A 328 28.74 19.73 4.51
CA ALA A 328 29.07 19.35 5.88
C ALA A 328 28.28 18.11 6.35
N GLU A 329 26.99 18.02 6.03
CA GLU A 329 26.19 16.83 6.28
C GLU A 329 26.79 15.60 5.63
N LEU A 330 27.17 15.69 4.36
CA LEU A 330 27.71 14.56 3.60
C LEU A 330 29.05 14.10 4.15
N ILE A 331 30.00 15.02 4.40
CA ILE A 331 31.35 14.66 4.90
C ILE A 331 31.32 14.13 6.34
N SER A 332 30.31 14.53 7.13
CA SER A 332 30.09 13.96 8.45
C SER A 332 29.92 12.43 8.40
N CYS A 333 29.57 11.89 7.22
CA CYS A 333 29.36 10.48 6.97
C CYS A 333 30.65 9.67 6.74
N ALA A 334 31.77 10.30 6.43
CA ALA A 334 33.04 9.60 6.22
C ALA A 334 33.69 9.15 7.55
N GLY A 335 34.55 8.14 7.49
CA GLY A 335 35.38 7.72 8.61
C GLY A 335 36.32 8.84 9.09
N GLU A 336 36.82 8.77 10.31
CA GLU A 336 37.58 9.88 10.97
C GLU A 336 38.83 10.27 10.18
N THR A 337 39.60 9.29 9.72
CA THR A 337 40.81 9.50 8.91
C THR A 337 40.46 10.20 7.60
N VAL A 338 39.45 9.72 6.89
CA VAL A 338 38.99 10.28 5.61
C VAL A 338 38.46 11.71 5.82
N ARG A 339 37.70 11.97 6.86
CA ARG A 339 37.22 13.33 7.22
C ARG A 339 38.37 14.31 7.46
N THR A 340 39.41 13.86 8.19
CA THR A 340 40.56 14.72 8.50
C THR A 340 41.31 15.14 7.27
N VAL A 341 41.55 14.19 6.36
CA VAL A 341 42.22 14.45 5.06
C VAL A 341 41.34 15.33 4.15
N MET A 342 40.07 15.00 4.05
CA MET A 342 39.13 15.71 3.18
C MET A 342 38.74 17.11 3.70
N ALA A 343 38.71 17.35 5.01
CA ALA A 343 38.29 18.63 5.57
C ALA A 343 39.13 19.81 5.05
N ASN A 344 40.41 19.60 4.83
CA ASN A 344 41.32 20.62 4.24
C ASN A 344 40.99 20.91 2.78
N SER A 345 40.78 19.87 2.00
CA SER A 345 40.42 19.99 0.58
C SER A 345 39.05 20.64 0.39
N TRP A 346 38.06 20.25 1.19
CA TRP A 346 36.70 20.81 1.11
C TRP A 346 36.62 22.26 1.59
N ALA A 347 37.28 22.60 2.70
CA ALA A 347 37.34 23.97 3.17
C ALA A 347 37.93 24.89 2.10
N SER A 348 39.04 24.50 1.48
CA SER A 348 39.67 25.24 0.38
C SER A 348 38.74 25.39 -0.83
N SER A 349 38.12 24.31 -1.27
CA SER A 349 37.18 24.30 -2.42
C SER A 349 35.90 25.12 -2.20
N LEU A 350 35.47 25.26 -0.95
CA LEU A 350 34.32 26.07 -0.55
C LEU A 350 34.68 27.52 -0.23
N GLY A 351 35.97 27.90 -0.29
CA GLY A 351 36.48 29.25 0.04
C GLY A 351 36.36 29.56 1.53
N LEU A 352 36.36 28.54 2.41
CA LEU A 352 36.27 28.69 3.85
C LEU A 352 37.62 28.43 4.54
N LYS A 353 37.84 29.08 5.70
CA LYS A 353 38.94 28.67 6.59
C LYS A 353 38.60 27.32 7.25
N ILE A 354 39.63 26.48 7.46
CA ILE A 354 39.47 25.14 8.06
C ILE A 354 38.73 25.19 9.41
N ALA A 355 39.01 26.22 10.24
CA ALA A 355 38.32 26.38 11.52
C ALA A 355 36.80 26.60 11.34
N GLN A 356 36.41 27.50 10.42
CA GLN A 356 35.00 27.78 10.11
C GLN A 356 34.28 26.52 9.58
N TYR A 357 34.95 25.74 8.72
CA TYR A 357 34.36 24.50 8.20
C TYR A 357 34.21 23.42 9.29
N LYS A 358 35.17 23.32 10.23
CA LYS A 358 35.06 22.42 11.40
C LYS A 358 33.91 22.81 12.33
N ASP A 359 33.65 24.09 12.54
CA ASP A 359 32.54 24.58 13.33
C ASP A 359 31.19 24.24 12.68
N ILE A 360 31.08 24.38 11.36
CA ILE A 360 29.88 23.97 10.59
C ILE A 360 29.68 22.45 10.62
N LEU A 361 30.74 21.66 10.60
CA LEU A 361 30.70 20.21 10.62
C LEU A 361 30.31 19.64 12.01
N LYS A 362 30.65 20.33 13.09
CA LYS A 362 30.46 19.86 14.47
C LYS A 362 29.03 19.43 14.81
N PRO A 363 27.94 20.16 14.50
CA PRO A 363 26.58 19.74 14.77
C PRO A 363 26.20 18.43 14.07
N TYR A 364 26.71 18.20 12.86
CA TYR A 364 26.44 16.98 12.10
C TYR A 364 27.17 15.77 12.68
N LEU A 365 28.39 15.97 13.20
CA LEU A 365 29.15 14.93 13.91
C LEU A 365 28.49 14.57 15.24
N GLU A 366 27.99 15.55 15.98
CA GLU A 366 27.24 15.33 17.23
C GLU A 366 25.93 14.57 16.96
N LYS A 367 25.17 15.00 15.96
CA LYS A 367 23.94 14.32 15.51
C LYS A 367 24.21 12.88 15.01
N ARG A 368 25.39 12.63 14.45
CA ARG A 368 25.79 11.31 14.00
C ARG A 368 26.36 10.44 15.12
N ARG A 369 27.11 11.00 16.04
CA ARG A 369 27.50 10.30 17.28
C ARG A 369 26.29 9.82 18.05
N SER A 370 25.19 10.58 18.05
CA SER A 370 23.91 10.15 18.59
C SER A 370 23.18 9.10 17.73
N LYS A 371 23.46 9.02 16.40
CA LYS A 371 22.87 8.02 15.48
C LYS A 371 23.74 6.78 15.26
N SER A 372 25.08 6.88 15.31
CA SER A 372 26.00 5.77 15.08
C SER A 372 26.25 4.90 16.33
N ALA A 373 25.76 5.34 17.49
CA ALA A 373 25.68 4.48 18.68
C ALA A 373 24.66 3.34 18.55
N ILE A 374 24.00 3.19 17.36
CA ILE A 374 23.02 2.12 17.07
C ILE A 374 23.68 0.84 16.57
N ASN A 375 24.95 0.85 16.13
CA ASN A 375 25.66 -0.35 15.67
C ASN A 375 26.74 -0.81 16.66
N THR A 376 26.40 -1.82 17.44
CA THR A 376 27.27 -2.89 17.97
C THR A 376 28.66 -2.47 18.51
N GLN A 377 28.75 -1.50 19.40
CA GLN A 377 29.76 -1.54 20.45
C GLN A 377 29.07 -2.07 21.71
N ARG A 378 29.57 -3.20 22.27
CA ARG A 378 29.31 -3.52 23.67
C ARG A 378 29.72 -2.28 24.45
N ILE A 379 28.72 -1.52 24.92
CA ILE A 379 28.93 -0.39 25.81
C ILE A 379 29.54 -1.02 27.07
N ASP A 380 30.70 -0.52 27.50
CA ASP A 380 31.24 -0.92 28.76
C ASP A 380 30.21 -0.51 29.84
N VAL A 381 29.66 -1.49 30.51
CA VAL A 381 28.54 -1.29 31.46
C VAL A 381 28.93 -0.29 32.54
N ASP A 382 30.19 -0.31 32.95
CA ASP A 382 30.72 0.59 33.98
C ASP A 382 30.82 2.05 33.53
N ASP A 383 30.98 2.26 32.22
CA ASP A 383 30.96 3.60 31.61
C ASP A 383 29.54 4.15 31.39
N PHE A 384 28.52 3.30 31.37
CA PHE A 384 27.13 3.66 31.05
C PHE A 384 26.30 3.92 32.30
N LEU A 385 26.55 3.20 33.38
CA LEU A 385 25.77 3.28 34.62
C LEU A 385 26.26 4.37 35.59
N ILE A 386 25.36 4.83 36.45
CA ILE A 386 25.73 5.56 37.65
C ILE A 386 26.39 4.55 38.61
N ALA A 387 27.53 4.91 39.20
CA ALA A 387 28.19 4.07 40.17
C ALA A 387 27.26 3.77 41.37
N TYR A 388 27.11 2.50 41.71
CA TYR A 388 26.27 2.04 42.82
C TYR A 388 26.98 0.94 43.63
N ASP A 389 26.61 0.85 44.90
CA ASP A 389 27.06 -0.20 45.83
C ASP A 389 25.91 -1.22 46.00
N PRO A 390 26.05 -2.50 45.52
CA PRO A 390 24.99 -3.50 45.66
C PRO A 390 24.52 -3.77 47.09
N GLU A 391 25.33 -3.44 48.09
CA GLU A 391 24.99 -3.63 49.50
C GLU A 391 24.17 -2.48 50.09
N LYS A 392 24.06 -1.34 49.37
CA LYS A 392 23.38 -0.14 49.86
C LYS A 392 22.23 0.27 48.90
N ILE A 393 21.29 1.03 49.44
CA ILE A 393 20.27 1.72 48.63
C ILE A 393 20.93 2.98 48.09
N PRO A 394 20.91 3.22 46.77
CA PRO A 394 21.43 4.47 46.18
C PRO A 394 20.69 5.70 46.70
N GLU A 395 21.41 6.81 46.86
CA GLU A 395 20.89 8.09 47.39
C GLU A 395 19.70 8.61 46.53
N TYR A 396 19.76 8.48 45.18
CA TYR A 396 18.67 8.90 44.30
C TYR A 396 17.35 8.13 44.55
N VAL A 397 17.39 6.93 45.11
CA VAL A 397 16.19 6.17 45.49
C VAL A 397 15.55 6.74 46.76
N GLU A 398 16.37 7.24 47.69
CA GLU A 398 15.87 7.89 48.91
C GLU A 398 15.36 9.31 48.68
N GLU A 399 15.92 10.02 47.69
CA GLU A 399 15.54 11.36 47.28
C GLU A 399 14.28 11.37 46.42
N ASN A 400 14.04 10.36 45.59
CA ASN A 400 12.87 10.25 44.73
C ASN A 400 11.72 9.53 45.42
N GLU A 401 10.66 10.25 45.77
CA GLU A 401 9.51 9.73 46.53
C GLU A 401 8.79 8.56 45.77
N GLU A 402 8.82 8.51 44.46
CA GLU A 402 8.25 7.41 43.68
C GLU A 402 9.11 6.14 43.86
N TYR A 403 10.44 6.24 43.65
CA TYR A 403 11.34 5.09 43.80
C TYR A 403 11.37 4.58 45.24
N LYS A 404 11.34 5.47 46.22
CA LYS A 404 11.25 5.14 47.64
C LYS A 404 9.95 4.39 47.98
N ARG A 405 8.81 4.83 47.39
CA ARG A 405 7.51 4.14 47.54
C ARG A 405 7.55 2.76 46.92
N ILE A 406 8.10 2.61 45.71
CA ILE A 406 8.24 1.35 44.98
C ILE A 406 9.12 0.40 45.78
N TYR A 407 10.28 0.85 46.28
CA TYR A 407 11.18 0.03 47.08
C TYR A 407 10.54 -0.46 48.38
N ARG A 408 9.89 0.43 49.12
CA ARG A 408 9.21 0.06 50.38
C ARG A 408 8.08 -0.95 50.17
N ARG A 409 7.34 -0.84 49.06
CA ARG A 409 6.15 -1.66 48.81
C ARG A 409 6.47 -2.96 48.10
N TYR A 410 7.39 -2.94 47.14
CA TYR A 410 7.67 -4.06 46.25
C TYR A 410 9.07 -4.64 46.39
N GLY A 411 9.99 -3.95 47.05
CA GLY A 411 11.37 -4.41 47.33
C GLY A 411 12.31 -4.31 46.16
N PHE A 412 12.06 -3.38 45.21
CA PHE A 412 12.94 -3.11 44.08
C PHE A 412 13.06 -1.62 43.76
N PHE A 413 14.15 -1.26 43.08
CA PHE A 413 14.36 0.06 42.48
C PHE A 413 14.97 -0.06 41.11
N PRO A 414 14.84 0.95 40.22
CA PRO A 414 15.53 0.99 38.94
C PRO A 414 17.00 1.35 39.12
N LEU A 415 17.91 0.68 38.44
CA LEU A 415 19.27 1.20 38.24
C LEU A 415 19.24 2.22 37.09
N LEU A 416 19.93 3.35 37.30
CA LEU A 416 19.92 4.45 36.33
C LEU A 416 21.20 4.48 35.49
N ASN A 417 21.06 4.94 34.25
CA ASN A 417 22.20 5.29 33.44
C ASN A 417 22.73 6.70 33.75
N LYS A 418 23.86 7.11 33.19
CA LYS A 418 24.45 8.45 33.37
C LYS A 418 23.57 9.62 32.95
N LYS A 419 22.46 9.33 32.22
CA LYS A 419 21.41 10.33 31.85
C LYS A 419 20.24 10.33 32.86
N SER A 420 20.36 9.64 33.94
CA SER A 420 19.32 9.45 34.97
C SER A 420 18.07 8.72 34.44
N GLU A 421 18.21 7.90 33.37
CA GLU A 421 17.14 7.07 32.89
C GLU A 421 17.20 5.66 33.48
N PRO A 422 16.08 5.05 33.88
CA PRO A 422 16.03 3.69 34.43
C PRO A 422 16.32 2.67 33.30
N VAL A 423 17.22 1.70 33.56
CA VAL A 423 17.70 0.72 32.58
C VAL A 423 17.60 -0.75 32.99
N CYS A 424 17.48 -1.07 34.30
CA CYS A 424 17.22 -2.43 34.76
C CYS A 424 16.58 -2.43 36.16
N TYR A 425 16.12 -3.60 36.60
CA TYR A 425 15.51 -3.78 37.93
C TYR A 425 16.51 -4.37 38.93
N MET A 426 16.63 -3.72 40.10
CA MET A 426 17.42 -4.18 41.24
C MET A 426 16.48 -4.62 42.37
N PHE A 427 16.48 -5.89 42.74
CA PHE A 427 15.65 -6.46 43.79
C PHE A 427 16.49 -6.74 45.04
N ARG A 428 15.88 -6.53 46.22
CA ARG A 428 16.47 -6.94 47.48
C ARG A 428 16.57 -8.47 47.57
N ASN A 429 17.73 -8.98 47.86
CA ASN A 429 17.98 -10.41 48.10
C ASN A 429 17.79 -10.81 49.59
N GLU A 430 17.82 -12.09 49.88
CA GLU A 430 17.62 -12.63 51.22
C GLU A 430 18.75 -12.25 52.20
N LYS A 431 19.95 -11.90 51.71
CA LYS A 431 21.12 -11.52 52.49
C LYS A 431 21.17 -10.03 52.82
N GLY A 432 20.20 -9.25 52.35
CA GLY A 432 20.07 -7.83 52.60
C GLY A 432 20.65 -6.90 51.54
N GLY A 433 21.45 -7.44 50.58
CA GLY A 433 21.94 -6.71 49.41
C GLY A 433 20.92 -6.72 48.26
N HIS A 434 21.35 -6.28 47.05
CA HIS A 434 20.51 -6.19 45.87
C HIS A 434 21.09 -7.01 44.73
N ILE A 435 20.20 -7.59 43.93
CA ILE A 435 20.55 -8.35 42.71
C ILE A 435 19.85 -7.74 41.48
N GLN A 436 20.57 -7.67 40.40
CA GLN A 436 20.00 -7.33 39.09
C GLN A 436 19.17 -8.51 38.59
N VAL A 437 17.92 -8.25 38.12
CA VAL A 437 17.00 -9.30 37.65
C VAL A 437 16.66 -9.16 36.17
N SER A 438 17.10 -8.10 35.51
CA SER A 438 16.87 -7.89 34.08
C SER A 438 17.96 -7.04 33.46
N ASP A 439 18.11 -7.09 32.15
CA ASP A 439 18.95 -6.18 31.34
C ASP A 439 18.15 -5.02 30.72
N PHE A 440 16.92 -4.83 31.20
CA PHE A 440 16.00 -3.77 30.74
C PHE A 440 15.10 -3.26 31.89
N TYR A 441 14.49 -2.09 31.65
CA TYR A 441 13.46 -1.50 32.51
C TYR A 441 12.21 -1.15 31.69
N MET A 442 11.02 -1.40 32.23
CA MET A 442 9.72 -1.14 31.61
C MET A 442 9.06 0.11 32.18
N THR A 443 8.75 1.06 31.33
CA THR A 443 7.93 2.23 31.67
C THR A 443 6.54 2.06 31.05
N PRO A 444 5.47 2.02 31.89
CA PRO A 444 4.11 1.93 31.36
C PRO A 444 3.73 3.23 30.66
N LEU A 445 3.14 3.15 29.47
CA LEU A 445 2.68 4.31 28.71
C LEU A 445 1.15 4.31 28.57
N LEU A 446 0.61 3.39 27.77
CA LEU A 446 -0.83 3.39 27.45
C LEU A 446 -1.50 2.09 27.89
N HIS A 447 -2.72 2.20 28.43
CA HIS A 447 -3.67 1.12 28.57
C HIS A 447 -4.82 1.37 27.60
N ILE A 448 -4.82 0.64 26.50
CA ILE A 448 -5.73 0.81 25.38
C ILE A 448 -6.90 -0.14 25.56
N TYR A 449 -8.10 0.42 25.69
CA TYR A 449 -9.36 -0.32 25.67
C TYR A 449 -9.74 -0.62 24.24
N ASP A 450 -9.92 -1.89 23.96
CA ASP A 450 -10.38 -2.40 22.66
C ASP A 450 -11.77 -3.02 22.86
N GLN A 451 -12.81 -2.32 22.39
CA GLN A 451 -14.22 -2.73 22.59
C GLN A 451 -14.55 -4.06 21.88
N ASP A 452 -13.79 -4.41 20.81
CA ASP A 452 -14.05 -5.61 20.00
C ASP A 452 -13.11 -6.77 20.34
N SER A 453 -12.15 -6.57 21.24
CA SER A 453 -11.18 -7.58 21.63
C SER A 453 -11.47 -8.12 23.03
N GLU A 454 -11.37 -9.43 23.20
CA GLU A 454 -11.43 -10.09 24.52
C GLU A 454 -10.36 -9.57 25.51
N PHE A 455 -9.29 -8.97 24.99
CA PHE A 455 -8.16 -8.50 25.78
C PHE A 455 -7.71 -7.10 25.38
N ASN A 456 -7.72 -6.19 26.36
CA ASN A 456 -7.14 -4.88 26.22
C ASN A 456 -5.64 -4.95 25.91
N LYS A 457 -5.11 -3.91 25.28
CA LYS A 457 -3.70 -3.80 24.91
C LYS A 457 -2.96 -2.86 25.89
N ARG A 458 -1.65 -3.00 25.98
CA ARG A 458 -0.78 -2.09 26.71
C ARG A 458 0.42 -1.71 25.89
N VAL A 459 0.78 -0.44 25.91
CA VAL A 459 2.02 0.06 25.31
C VAL A 459 3.01 0.32 26.42
N ILE A 460 4.20 -0.24 26.26
CA ILE A 460 5.29 -0.21 27.23
C ILE A 460 6.55 0.30 26.53
N LYS A 461 7.21 1.32 27.12
CA LYS A 461 8.57 1.73 26.73
C LYS A 461 9.56 0.84 27.49
N ILE A 462 10.47 0.21 26.77
CA ILE A 462 11.56 -0.58 27.32
C ILE A 462 12.86 0.19 27.10
N THR A 463 13.51 0.57 28.21
CA THR A 463 14.89 1.07 28.19
C THR A 463 15.83 -0.07 28.50
N ARG A 464 17.00 -0.11 27.88
CA ARG A 464 17.90 -1.26 27.88
C ARG A 464 19.24 -0.90 28.47
N LEU A 465 19.81 -1.85 29.22
CA LEU A 465 21.10 -1.68 29.83
C LEU A 465 22.23 -1.46 28.80
N TYR A 466 22.15 -2.16 27.68
CA TYR A 466 23.17 -2.16 26.63
C TYR A 466 22.83 -1.34 25.39
N SER A 467 21.79 -0.47 25.44
CA SER A 467 21.39 0.35 24.29
C SER A 467 20.87 1.70 24.73
N GLN A 468 21.24 2.75 23.99
CA GLN A 468 20.76 4.11 24.27
C GLN A 468 19.37 4.40 23.66
N GLN A 469 18.85 3.51 22.80
CA GLN A 469 17.53 3.72 22.22
C GLN A 469 16.46 2.89 22.91
N PRO A 470 15.35 3.50 23.32
CA PRO A 470 14.24 2.77 23.89
C PRO A 470 13.55 1.90 22.81
N LEU A 471 13.06 0.73 23.23
CA LEU A 471 12.16 -0.10 22.49
C LEU A 471 10.72 0.17 22.96
N TYR A 472 9.77 0.24 22.05
CA TYR A 472 8.35 0.35 22.37
C TYR A 472 7.64 -0.92 21.92
N ILE A 473 6.86 -1.52 22.80
CA ILE A 473 6.10 -2.73 22.51
C ILE A 473 4.62 -2.55 22.80
N GLU A 474 3.77 -3.09 21.92
CA GLU A 474 2.34 -3.27 22.18
C GLU A 474 2.09 -4.72 22.54
N VAL A 475 1.53 -4.96 23.71
CA VAL A 475 1.26 -6.30 24.22
C VAL A 475 -0.21 -6.46 24.61
N LYS A 476 -0.79 -7.64 24.41
CA LYS A 476 -2.09 -7.98 24.98
C LYS A 476 -1.98 -8.07 26.50
N SER A 477 -2.93 -7.52 27.25
CA SER A 477 -2.89 -7.51 28.72
C SER A 477 -2.72 -8.90 29.33
N LYS A 478 -3.24 -9.97 28.67
CA LYS A 478 -3.06 -11.36 29.12
C LYS A 478 -1.60 -11.85 29.05
N SER A 479 -0.80 -11.34 28.10
CA SER A 479 0.60 -11.73 27.98
C SER A 479 1.46 -11.24 29.13
N LEU A 480 0.98 -10.24 29.87
CA LEU A 480 1.61 -9.78 31.13
C LEU A 480 1.17 -10.62 32.35
N ALA A 481 0.34 -11.65 32.19
CA ALA A 481 -0.13 -12.46 33.32
C ALA A 481 0.95 -13.38 33.90
N LYS A 482 1.83 -13.92 33.05
CA LYS A 482 2.93 -14.84 33.38
C LYS A 482 4.24 -14.35 32.77
N LEU A 483 5.35 -14.57 33.49
CA LEU A 483 6.68 -14.23 32.97
C LEU A 483 6.98 -14.93 31.65
N SER A 484 6.73 -16.23 31.54
CA SER A 484 7.02 -17.01 30.33
C SER A 484 6.30 -16.47 29.08
N SER A 485 5.05 -16.04 29.21
CA SER A 485 4.31 -15.46 28.07
C SER A 485 4.83 -14.07 27.67
N PHE A 486 5.44 -13.37 28.60
CA PHE A 486 6.07 -12.08 28.32
C PHE A 486 7.47 -12.25 27.71
N GLU A 487 8.25 -13.23 28.19
CA GLU A 487 9.57 -13.60 27.63
C GLU A 487 9.47 -14.02 26.16
N GLU A 488 8.41 -14.75 25.75
CA GLU A 488 8.16 -15.05 24.32
C GLU A 488 8.07 -13.79 23.46
N ILE A 489 7.45 -12.73 23.97
CA ILE A 489 7.36 -11.45 23.27
C ILE A 489 8.73 -10.76 23.22
N LEU A 490 9.46 -10.72 24.34
CA LEU A 490 10.78 -10.10 24.39
C LEU A 490 11.77 -10.77 23.43
N LEU A 491 11.73 -12.10 23.33
CA LEU A 491 12.59 -12.87 22.41
C LEU A 491 12.23 -12.61 20.93
N ASN A 492 10.95 -12.35 20.62
CA ASN A 492 10.53 -12.03 19.26
C ASN A 492 10.90 -10.60 18.82
N GLU A 493 10.99 -9.67 19.76
CA GLU A 493 11.34 -8.28 19.46
C GLU A 493 12.87 -8.07 19.48
N GLU A 494 13.53 -8.46 20.58
CA GLU A 494 14.98 -8.43 20.75
C GLU A 494 15.39 -9.41 21.89
N ALA A 495 16.69 -9.76 21.97
CA ALA A 495 17.21 -10.63 23.02
C ALA A 495 17.30 -9.87 24.37
N LEU A 496 16.17 -9.72 25.05
CA LEU A 496 16.03 -9.12 26.38
C LEU A 496 15.83 -10.21 27.42
N ASN A 497 16.51 -10.13 28.57
CA ASN A 497 16.58 -11.22 29.51
C ASN A 497 16.17 -10.82 30.95
N PHE A 498 15.49 -11.75 31.62
CA PHE A 498 15.30 -11.77 33.05
C PHE A 498 16.29 -12.77 33.66
N GLU A 499 17.58 -12.44 33.74
CA GLU A 499 18.65 -13.36 34.14
C GLU A 499 18.47 -14.00 35.54
N ASN A 500 18.07 -13.21 36.54
CA ASN A 500 17.75 -13.67 37.88
C ASN A 500 16.28 -13.47 38.22
N GLY A 501 15.44 -13.27 37.20
CA GLY A 501 14.02 -12.99 37.33
C GLY A 501 13.20 -14.26 37.63
N ASN A 502 12.08 -14.08 38.30
CA ASN A 502 11.09 -15.12 38.51
C ASN A 502 9.66 -14.55 38.48
N ASP A 503 8.66 -15.40 38.47
CA ASP A 503 7.25 -14.97 38.44
C ASP A 503 6.89 -14.06 39.62
N THR A 504 7.52 -14.22 40.80
CA THR A 504 7.27 -13.36 41.95
C THR A 504 7.76 -11.93 41.70
N TYR A 505 8.98 -11.78 41.17
CA TYR A 505 9.53 -10.47 40.82
C TYR A 505 8.74 -9.81 39.68
N PHE A 506 8.42 -10.58 38.64
CA PHE A 506 7.60 -10.07 37.55
C PHE A 506 6.20 -9.61 38.00
N LYS A 507 5.56 -10.35 38.92
CA LYS A 507 4.29 -9.94 39.52
C LYS A 507 4.40 -8.61 40.27
N LYS A 508 5.49 -8.39 41.05
CA LYS A 508 5.74 -7.13 41.77
C LYS A 508 5.96 -5.96 40.78
N ILE A 509 6.76 -6.15 39.73
CA ILE A 509 6.96 -5.16 38.66
C ILE A 509 5.63 -4.79 38.04
N ARG A 510 4.84 -5.77 37.59
CA ARG A 510 3.53 -5.56 37.01
C ARG A 510 2.58 -4.79 37.93
N GLN A 511 2.58 -5.11 39.22
CA GLN A 511 1.78 -4.40 40.21
C GLN A 511 2.21 -2.94 40.36
N ALA A 512 3.51 -2.65 40.34
CA ALA A 512 4.03 -1.28 40.41
C ALA A 512 3.62 -0.48 39.16
N MET A 513 3.64 -1.11 37.97
CA MET A 513 3.24 -0.48 36.71
C MET A 513 1.74 -0.20 36.60
N SER A 514 0.89 -0.97 37.30
CA SER A 514 -0.56 -1.03 37.05
C SER A 514 -1.30 0.30 37.16
N TYR A 515 -0.79 1.24 37.95
CA TYR A 515 -1.40 2.54 38.22
C TYR A 515 -0.87 3.68 37.36
N ASN A 516 0.19 3.42 36.57
CA ASN A 516 0.92 4.46 35.86
C ASN A 516 0.65 4.47 34.33
N TYR A 517 -0.37 3.74 33.87
CA TYR A 517 -0.79 3.76 32.47
C TYR A 517 -1.79 4.89 32.20
N THR A 518 -1.59 5.65 31.14
CA THR A 518 -2.63 6.52 30.60
C THR A 518 -3.70 5.65 29.93
N LYS A 519 -4.93 5.77 30.41
CA LYS A 519 -6.08 5.05 29.83
C LYS A 519 -6.53 5.74 28.56
N CYS A 520 -6.79 4.99 27.50
CA CYS A 520 -7.30 5.49 26.23
C CYS A 520 -8.13 4.43 25.49
N THR A 521 -8.99 4.89 24.61
CA THR A 521 -9.80 4.05 23.71
C THR A 521 -9.18 4.06 22.31
N GLU A 522 -9.01 2.90 21.67
CA GLU A 522 -8.47 2.81 20.31
C GLU A 522 -9.46 3.38 19.30
N LEU A 523 -9.03 4.34 18.49
CA LEU A 523 -9.78 4.82 17.34
C LEU A 523 -9.70 3.81 16.20
N LYS A 524 -10.74 3.03 16.03
CA LYS A 524 -10.89 2.04 14.94
C LYS A 524 -11.59 2.61 13.72
N VAL A 525 -12.41 3.63 13.94
CA VAL A 525 -13.19 4.32 12.91
C VAL A 525 -12.74 5.77 12.85
N PHE A 526 -12.39 6.24 11.67
CA PHE A 526 -12.09 7.64 11.42
C PHE A 526 -13.30 8.38 10.85
N GLY A 527 -13.29 9.71 10.97
CA GLY A 527 -14.40 10.56 10.63
C GLY A 527 -15.31 10.85 11.81
N GLN A 528 -16.62 10.98 11.61
CA GLN A 528 -17.56 11.39 12.65
C GLN A 528 -17.67 10.33 13.74
N GLN A 529 -17.47 10.74 15.00
CA GLN A 529 -17.66 9.90 16.18
C GLN A 529 -19.04 10.12 16.81
N SER A 530 -19.53 9.08 17.53
CA SER A 530 -20.77 9.17 18.31
C SER A 530 -20.68 10.20 19.43
N GLU A 531 -19.48 10.45 19.93
CA GLU A 531 -19.13 11.39 20.99
C GLU A 531 -19.16 12.86 20.53
N GLY A 532 -19.43 13.13 19.25
CA GLY A 532 -19.63 14.48 18.75
C GLY A 532 -18.41 15.17 18.14
N PHE A 533 -17.30 14.46 17.93
CA PHE A 533 -16.12 14.99 17.25
C PHE A 533 -15.84 14.29 15.90
N PHE A 534 -15.06 14.91 15.06
CA PHE A 534 -14.58 14.33 13.80
C PHE A 534 -13.09 13.98 13.93
N ALA A 535 -12.75 12.69 13.80
CA ALA A 535 -11.40 12.16 13.99
C ALA A 535 -10.62 12.01 12.69
N PHE A 536 -9.44 12.62 12.61
CA PHE A 536 -8.37 12.30 11.67
C PHE A 536 -7.37 11.35 12.35
N ALA A 537 -6.44 10.79 11.58
CA ALA A 537 -5.39 9.94 12.17
C ALA A 537 -4.44 10.71 13.11
N ASN A 538 -4.26 12.01 12.90
CA ASN A 538 -3.33 12.86 13.64
C ASN A 538 -4.00 14.01 14.42
N ALA A 539 -5.32 14.15 14.34
CA ALA A 539 -6.02 15.27 14.97
C ALA A 539 -7.50 14.97 15.15
N ILE A 540 -8.16 15.70 16.02
CA ILE A 540 -9.61 15.74 16.15
C ILE A 540 -10.13 17.16 15.90
N PHE A 541 -11.26 17.24 15.19
CA PHE A 541 -12.06 18.46 15.03
C PHE A 541 -13.29 18.38 15.93
N HIS A 542 -13.45 19.33 16.80
CA HIS A 542 -14.55 19.36 17.74
C HIS A 542 -14.95 20.77 18.11
N LYS A 543 -16.12 20.90 18.74
CA LYS A 543 -16.62 22.17 19.26
C LYS A 543 -16.37 22.26 20.75
N VAL A 544 -15.64 23.29 21.18
CA VAL A 544 -15.39 23.60 22.59
C VAL A 544 -16.11 24.91 22.91
N GLU A 545 -17.09 24.84 23.80
CA GLU A 545 -18.01 25.96 24.08
C GLU A 545 -18.74 26.46 22.82
N LYS A 546 -18.31 27.57 22.23
CA LYS A 546 -18.90 28.16 21.02
C LYS A 546 -17.96 28.11 19.81
N GLU A 547 -16.71 27.69 19.97
CA GLU A 547 -15.69 27.73 18.94
C GLU A 547 -15.35 26.32 18.46
N PHE A 548 -15.09 26.18 17.17
CA PHE A 548 -14.55 24.95 16.57
C PHE A 548 -13.03 25.04 16.55
N ARG A 549 -12.38 23.95 16.98
CA ARG A 549 -10.91 23.85 16.97
C ARG A 549 -10.42 22.48 16.55
N ILE A 550 -9.11 22.41 16.29
CA ILE A 550 -8.37 21.21 15.98
C ILE A 550 -7.37 20.97 17.10
N ASP A 551 -7.44 19.78 17.71
CA ASP A 551 -6.46 19.32 18.69
C ASP A 551 -5.67 18.14 18.09
N TYR A 552 -4.34 18.25 18.13
CA TYR A 552 -3.43 17.28 17.51
C TYR A 552 -3.07 16.14 18.46
N ALA A 553 -2.79 14.97 17.87
CA ALA A 553 -2.23 13.84 18.61
C ALA A 553 -0.84 14.17 19.17
N ASP A 554 -0.59 13.70 20.39
CA ASP A 554 0.75 13.72 20.97
C ASP A 554 1.71 12.73 20.30
N ASP A 555 2.95 12.63 20.77
CA ASP A 555 3.97 11.74 20.26
C ASP A 555 3.60 10.24 20.39
N LEU A 556 2.74 9.91 21.34
CA LEU A 556 2.21 8.56 21.51
C LEU A 556 1.01 8.26 20.58
N GLY A 557 0.48 9.25 19.90
CA GLY A 557 -0.74 9.14 19.07
C GLY A 557 -2.02 9.31 19.88
N VAL A 558 -1.97 9.96 21.04
CA VAL A 558 -3.12 10.20 21.91
C VAL A 558 -3.70 11.58 21.67
N MET A 559 -5.02 11.63 21.55
CA MET A 559 -5.84 12.84 21.43
C MET A 559 -6.88 12.86 22.55
N THR A 560 -7.24 14.05 23.07
CA THR A 560 -8.18 14.17 24.18
C THR A 560 -9.43 14.94 23.76
N HIS A 561 -10.61 14.40 24.11
CA HIS A 561 -11.90 15.05 23.94
C HIS A 561 -12.74 14.81 25.19
N ASP A 562 -13.29 15.87 25.79
CA ASP A 562 -14.12 15.81 26.99
C ASP A 562 -13.52 14.94 28.12
N ASP A 563 -12.24 15.15 28.44
CA ASP A 563 -11.44 14.41 29.43
C ASP A 563 -11.23 12.90 29.13
N GLU A 564 -11.67 12.41 27.97
CA GLU A 564 -11.42 11.06 27.48
C GLU A 564 -10.26 11.03 26.46
N ASN A 565 -9.41 10.03 26.57
CA ASN A 565 -8.26 9.87 25.67
C ASN A 565 -8.55 8.84 24.58
N TYR A 566 -8.21 9.20 23.34
CA TYR A 566 -8.36 8.38 22.15
C TYR A 566 -6.99 8.12 21.54
N TYR A 567 -6.70 6.86 21.21
CA TYR A 567 -5.43 6.43 20.69
C TYR A 567 -5.52 6.14 19.18
N SER A 568 -4.70 6.82 18.38
CA SER A 568 -4.56 6.57 16.95
C SER A 568 -3.22 5.88 16.64
N PRO A 569 -3.21 4.56 16.42
CA PRO A 569 -1.98 3.84 16.14
C PRO A 569 -1.33 4.26 14.82
N ALA A 570 -2.10 4.68 13.84
CA ALA A 570 -1.60 5.10 12.52
C ALA A 570 -0.64 6.29 12.58
N TYR A 571 -0.83 7.18 13.56
CA TYR A 571 -0.04 8.40 13.74
C TYR A 571 0.92 8.35 14.93
N SER A 572 0.89 7.31 15.73
CA SER A 572 1.82 7.13 16.84
C SER A 572 3.26 7.04 16.33
N LYS A 573 4.17 7.88 16.86
CA LYS A 573 5.62 7.81 16.57
C LYS A 573 6.26 6.50 17.02
N ILE A 574 5.62 5.77 17.93
CA ILE A 574 6.00 4.44 18.36
C ILE A 574 5.99 3.47 17.17
N TYR A 575 4.97 3.53 16.32
CA TYR A 575 4.86 2.67 15.15
C TYR A 575 5.61 3.16 13.92
N SER A 576 5.78 4.48 13.76
CA SER A 576 6.48 5.04 12.60
C SER A 576 7.99 4.76 12.58
N GLY A 577 8.58 4.47 13.75
CA GLY A 577 10.02 4.18 13.91
C GLY A 577 10.38 2.69 13.89
N LEU A 578 9.45 1.80 14.23
CA LEU A 578 9.74 0.40 14.57
C LEU A 578 9.36 -0.62 13.49
N ARG A 579 8.44 -0.31 12.59
CA ARG A 579 8.01 -1.25 11.55
C ARG A 579 7.83 -0.56 10.22
N LYS A 580 8.89 -0.49 9.42
CA LYS A 580 8.82 -0.10 8.00
C LYS A 580 7.91 -1.01 7.16
N ASP A 581 7.51 -2.17 7.67
CA ASP A 581 6.80 -3.24 6.95
C ASP A 581 5.39 -3.53 7.47
N SER A 582 4.79 -2.72 8.36
CA SER A 582 3.41 -2.99 8.78
C SER A 582 2.42 -2.19 7.95
N ASP A 583 1.93 -2.77 6.86
CA ASP A 583 0.80 -2.29 6.05
C ASP A 583 -0.53 -2.17 6.82
N LYS A 584 -0.55 -2.59 8.10
CA LYS A 584 -1.75 -2.67 8.92
C LYS A 584 -2.51 -1.36 9.05
N TYR A 585 -1.81 -0.22 9.03
CA TYR A 585 -2.40 1.11 9.17
C TYR A 585 -2.14 2.02 7.96
N GLU A 586 -1.68 1.47 6.84
CA GLU A 586 -1.30 2.25 5.65
C GLU A 586 -2.46 3.13 5.16
N GLN A 587 -3.66 2.56 5.04
CA GLN A 587 -4.83 3.31 4.58
C GLN A 587 -5.19 4.47 5.52
N HIS A 588 -5.05 4.27 6.84
CA HIS A 588 -5.33 5.31 7.83
C HIS A 588 -4.32 6.47 7.77
N ARG A 589 -3.07 6.21 7.35
CA ARG A 589 -2.03 7.24 7.21
C ARG A 589 -2.29 8.27 6.12
N TYR A 590 -3.15 7.97 5.17
CA TYR A 590 -3.59 8.94 4.16
C TYR A 590 -4.68 9.89 4.69
N PHE A 591 -5.31 9.56 5.81
CA PHE A 591 -6.39 10.33 6.41
C PHE A 591 -5.84 11.20 7.55
N ILE A 592 -5.15 12.28 7.18
CA ILE A 592 -4.51 13.21 8.11
C ILE A 592 -5.00 14.63 7.90
N PHE A 593 -5.17 15.36 8.99
CA PHE A 593 -5.32 16.81 8.91
C PHE A 593 -3.97 17.45 8.59
N LYS A 594 -3.93 18.25 7.50
CA LYS A 594 -2.76 19.03 7.10
C LYS A 594 -3.00 20.48 7.48
N ASP A 595 -2.12 21.05 8.30
CA ASP A 595 -2.09 22.48 8.55
C ASP A 595 -1.47 23.20 7.35
N ILE A 596 -2.31 23.92 6.62
CA ILE A 596 -1.93 24.59 5.36
C ILE A 596 -1.76 26.08 5.65
N PRO A 597 -0.58 26.67 5.35
CA PRO A 597 -0.39 28.11 5.47
C PRO A 597 -1.45 28.90 4.71
N VAL A 598 -1.96 29.98 5.30
CA VAL A 598 -3.10 30.75 4.77
C VAL A 598 -2.91 31.17 3.32
N GLU A 599 -1.67 31.55 2.95
CA GLU A 599 -1.31 31.97 1.58
C GLU A 599 -1.36 30.83 0.53
N LYS A 600 -1.46 29.57 0.99
CA LYS A 600 -1.55 28.37 0.12
C LYS A 600 -2.91 27.68 0.19
N GLN A 601 -3.80 28.20 1.01
CA GLN A 601 -5.14 27.63 1.16
C GLN A 601 -5.99 27.91 -0.08
N CYS A 602 -6.64 26.87 -0.59
CA CYS A 602 -7.71 26.99 -1.57
C CYS A 602 -9.02 27.33 -0.83
N SER A 603 -9.74 28.37 -1.24
CA SER A 603 -11.05 28.66 -0.64
C SER A 603 -12.12 27.67 -1.10
N PHE A 604 -13.23 27.54 -0.35
CA PHE A 604 -14.37 26.73 -0.76
C PHE A 604 -14.89 27.14 -2.15
N GLN A 605 -15.05 28.44 -2.41
CA GLN A 605 -15.52 28.95 -3.69
C GLN A 605 -14.58 28.62 -4.85
N GLU A 606 -13.27 28.75 -4.64
CA GLU A 606 -12.27 28.38 -5.63
C GLU A 606 -12.29 26.89 -5.92
N TRP A 607 -12.28 26.03 -4.88
CA TRP A 607 -12.38 24.59 -5.03
C TRP A 607 -13.64 24.15 -5.80
N ALA A 608 -14.82 24.67 -5.41
CA ALA A 608 -16.08 24.34 -6.06
C ALA A 608 -16.11 24.79 -7.53
N SER A 609 -15.55 25.98 -7.84
CA SER A 609 -15.44 26.49 -9.21
C SER A 609 -14.49 25.67 -10.07
N LEU A 610 -13.33 25.27 -9.53
CA LEU A 610 -12.38 24.39 -10.22
C LEU A 610 -12.99 23.02 -10.51
N MET A 611 -13.72 22.43 -9.55
CA MET A 611 -14.43 21.16 -9.74
C MET A 611 -15.48 21.25 -10.83
N ASP A 612 -16.28 22.32 -10.88
CA ASP A 612 -17.32 22.53 -11.90
C ASP A 612 -16.70 22.74 -13.29
N GLU A 613 -15.64 23.55 -13.42
CA GLU A 613 -15.01 23.85 -14.69
C GLU A 613 -14.22 22.64 -15.25
N VAL A 614 -13.45 21.93 -14.42
CA VAL A 614 -12.68 20.73 -14.83
C VAL A 614 -13.61 19.61 -15.28
N TYR A 615 -14.68 19.34 -14.54
CA TYR A 615 -15.60 18.24 -14.81
C TYR A 615 -16.94 18.70 -15.39
N LYS A 616 -16.90 19.69 -16.29
CA LYS A 616 -18.09 20.31 -16.91
C LYS A 616 -18.91 19.37 -17.79
N ILE A 617 -18.27 18.31 -18.36
CA ILE A 617 -18.94 17.36 -19.25
C ILE A 617 -20.06 16.64 -18.48
N ASN A 618 -21.28 16.65 -19.05
CA ASN A 618 -22.50 16.14 -18.40
C ASN A 618 -22.77 16.74 -17.01
N HIS A 619 -22.21 17.92 -16.75
CA HIS A 619 -22.32 18.63 -15.47
C HIS A 619 -21.83 17.81 -14.27
N ASN A 620 -20.90 16.86 -14.50
CA ASN A 620 -20.40 15.96 -13.45
C ASN A 620 -19.73 16.70 -12.30
N GLY A 621 -19.13 17.87 -12.55
CA GLY A 621 -18.53 18.72 -11.51
C GLY A 621 -19.55 19.18 -10.46
N LYS A 622 -20.77 19.58 -10.91
CA LYS A 622 -21.84 20.01 -10.01
C LYS A 622 -22.31 18.88 -9.08
N TRP A 623 -22.48 17.68 -9.64
CA TRP A 623 -22.82 16.48 -8.87
C TRP A 623 -21.70 16.11 -7.88
N ALA A 624 -20.44 16.20 -8.34
CA ALA A 624 -19.27 15.89 -7.53
C ALA A 624 -19.11 16.83 -6.32
N VAL A 625 -19.30 18.15 -6.51
CA VAL A 625 -19.24 19.14 -5.40
C VAL A 625 -20.30 18.86 -4.36
N ILE A 626 -21.58 18.73 -4.76
CA ILE A 626 -22.66 18.47 -3.80
C ILE A 626 -22.46 17.12 -3.10
N TYR A 627 -22.01 16.09 -3.83
CA TYR A 627 -21.77 14.77 -3.23
C TYR A 627 -20.63 14.80 -2.20
N ALA A 628 -19.53 15.50 -2.48
CA ALA A 628 -18.44 15.65 -1.52
C ALA A 628 -18.92 16.28 -0.20
N ILE A 629 -19.78 17.30 -0.27
CA ILE A 629 -20.38 17.94 0.90
C ILE A 629 -21.33 16.97 1.61
N MET A 630 -22.20 16.27 0.87
CA MET A 630 -23.14 15.29 1.44
C MET A 630 -22.41 14.16 2.16
N CYS A 631 -21.28 13.69 1.64
CA CYS A 631 -20.48 12.64 2.27
C CYS A 631 -20.09 13.01 3.70
N THR A 632 -19.75 14.29 3.96
CA THR A 632 -19.38 14.80 5.30
C THR A 632 -20.50 14.61 6.34
N PHE A 633 -21.76 14.51 5.89
CA PHE A 633 -22.95 14.40 6.73
C PHE A 633 -23.75 13.12 6.48
N ARG A 634 -23.10 12.08 5.93
CA ARG A 634 -23.82 10.82 5.62
C ARG A 634 -24.56 10.25 6.83
N SER A 635 -23.91 10.22 7.99
CA SER A 635 -24.53 9.68 9.21
C SER A 635 -25.77 10.48 9.64
N ASP A 636 -25.73 11.81 9.54
CA ASP A 636 -26.88 12.69 9.88
C ASP A 636 -28.02 12.53 8.85
N ILE A 637 -27.70 12.53 7.56
CA ILE A 637 -28.69 12.36 6.48
C ILE A 637 -29.34 10.97 6.56
N HIS A 638 -28.54 9.92 6.74
CA HIS A 638 -29.03 8.54 6.85
C HIS A 638 -29.92 8.33 8.08
N ALA A 639 -29.65 9.03 9.18
CA ALA A 639 -30.47 8.94 10.40
C ALA A 639 -31.90 9.46 10.21
N ILE A 640 -32.14 10.32 9.20
CA ILE A 640 -33.47 10.91 8.94
C ILE A 640 -34.44 9.86 8.38
N ASP A 641 -34.07 9.19 7.28
CA ASP A 641 -34.96 8.29 6.53
C ASP A 641 -34.30 6.94 6.18
N ARG A 642 -33.17 6.59 6.83
CA ARG A 642 -32.34 5.41 6.54
C ARG A 642 -31.97 5.30 5.05
N LEU A 643 -31.76 6.45 4.41
CA LEU A 643 -31.36 6.54 3.01
C LEU A 643 -30.15 7.45 2.85
N PHE A 644 -29.16 6.95 2.13
CA PHE A 644 -28.08 7.76 1.59
C PHE A 644 -27.70 7.22 0.22
N THR A 645 -27.46 8.09 -0.74
CA THR A 645 -27.16 7.69 -2.11
C THR A 645 -25.65 7.64 -2.39
N SER A 646 -25.30 7.01 -3.49
CA SER A 646 -23.92 6.95 -4.00
C SER A 646 -23.83 7.53 -5.40
N LEU A 647 -22.69 8.09 -5.79
CA LEU A 647 -22.40 8.41 -7.19
C LEU A 647 -21.82 7.18 -7.90
N PHE A 648 -22.35 6.89 -9.08
CA PHE A 648 -21.85 5.85 -9.96
C PHE A 648 -21.39 6.47 -11.28
N PHE A 649 -20.07 6.52 -11.49
CA PHE A 649 -19.50 7.01 -12.75
C PHE A 649 -19.34 5.85 -13.74
N VAL A 650 -20.05 5.93 -14.86
CA VAL A 650 -20.04 4.93 -15.94
C VAL A 650 -19.41 5.51 -17.20
N GLY A 651 -18.61 4.72 -17.89
CA GLY A 651 -17.99 5.14 -19.16
C GLY A 651 -16.82 4.25 -19.56
N PRO A 652 -16.29 4.42 -20.77
CA PRO A 652 -15.19 3.59 -21.28
C PRO A 652 -13.89 3.77 -20.49
N THR A 653 -12.94 2.88 -20.71
CA THR A 653 -11.59 3.01 -20.15
C THR A 653 -10.94 4.33 -20.58
N MET A 654 -10.16 4.94 -19.70
CA MET A 654 -9.47 6.23 -19.93
C MET A 654 -10.41 7.43 -20.18
N SER A 655 -11.66 7.39 -19.70
CA SER A 655 -12.59 8.53 -19.80
C SER A 655 -12.42 9.58 -18.70
N GLY A 656 -11.59 9.33 -17.66
CA GLY A 656 -11.37 10.26 -16.55
C GLY A 656 -12.19 9.98 -15.28
N LYS A 657 -12.97 8.88 -15.22
CA LYS A 657 -13.79 8.50 -14.04
C LYS A 657 -13.00 8.48 -12.74
N THR A 658 -11.83 7.86 -12.74
CA THR A 658 -10.94 7.78 -11.57
C THR A 658 -10.51 9.18 -11.10
N GLN A 659 -10.25 10.12 -12.03
CA GLN A 659 -9.85 11.48 -11.68
C GLN A 659 -10.96 12.24 -10.93
N ILE A 660 -12.21 12.14 -11.37
CA ILE A 660 -13.35 12.77 -10.68
C ILE A 660 -13.50 12.18 -9.26
N ALA A 661 -13.44 10.86 -9.15
CA ALA A 661 -13.59 10.18 -7.88
C ALA A 661 -12.47 10.54 -6.89
N ILE A 662 -11.23 10.59 -7.35
CA ILE A 662 -10.09 11.04 -6.54
C ILE A 662 -10.29 12.50 -6.12
N SER A 663 -10.74 13.39 -7.01
CA SER A 663 -10.98 14.80 -6.67
C SER A 663 -12.05 14.97 -5.59
N ILE A 664 -13.14 14.20 -5.64
CA ILE A 664 -14.17 14.18 -4.57
C ILE A 664 -13.53 13.74 -3.25
N ARG A 665 -12.76 12.63 -3.27
CA ARG A 665 -12.16 12.05 -2.08
C ARG A 665 -11.02 12.92 -1.52
N SER A 666 -10.33 13.71 -2.36
CA SER A 666 -9.19 14.57 -1.96
C SER A 666 -9.59 15.67 -0.98
N LEU A 667 -10.88 15.95 -0.83
CA LEU A 667 -11.38 16.81 0.25
C LEU A 667 -11.08 16.19 1.65
N PHE A 668 -11.02 14.86 1.77
CA PHE A 668 -10.91 14.11 3.01
C PHE A 668 -9.53 13.47 3.23
N VAL A 669 -8.92 12.95 2.17
CA VAL A 669 -7.69 12.14 2.25
C VAL A 669 -6.67 12.60 1.22
N ASP A 670 -5.42 12.23 1.43
CA ASP A 670 -4.36 12.47 0.43
C ASP A 670 -4.75 11.85 -0.93
N PRO A 671 -4.59 12.57 -2.05
CA PRO A 671 -4.94 12.04 -3.38
C PRO A 671 -4.23 10.74 -3.76
N LYS A 672 -3.09 10.44 -3.11
CA LYS A 672 -2.36 9.18 -3.29
C LYS A 672 -2.97 7.97 -2.60
N ALA A 673 -4.01 8.16 -1.78
CA ALA A 673 -4.69 7.05 -1.12
C ALA A 673 -5.17 6.01 -2.15
N PRO A 674 -4.94 4.72 -1.94
CA PRO A 674 -5.36 3.68 -2.88
C PRO A 674 -6.88 3.60 -2.97
N SER A 675 -7.38 3.23 -4.14
CA SER A 675 -8.80 2.90 -4.36
C SER A 675 -9.01 1.39 -4.17
N PHE A 676 -10.22 0.98 -3.83
CA PHE A 676 -10.55 -0.43 -3.66
C PHE A 676 -11.03 -1.04 -4.98
N ASN A 677 -10.36 -2.08 -5.45
CA ASN A 677 -10.78 -2.81 -6.64
C ASN A 677 -11.82 -3.87 -6.28
N LEU A 678 -13.04 -3.74 -6.84
CA LEU A 678 -14.17 -4.64 -6.56
C LEU A 678 -13.95 -6.06 -7.06
N ASN A 679 -13.15 -6.26 -8.13
CA ASN A 679 -12.91 -7.57 -8.71
C ASN A 679 -11.79 -8.34 -7.99
N SER A 680 -10.68 -7.70 -7.68
CA SER A 680 -9.51 -8.32 -7.06
C SER A 680 -9.51 -8.29 -5.54
N GLY A 681 -10.18 -7.32 -4.90
CA GLY A 681 -10.29 -7.23 -3.45
C GLY A 681 -11.13 -8.34 -2.84
N THR A 682 -10.79 -8.84 -1.65
CA THR A 682 -11.60 -9.83 -0.94
C THR A 682 -12.85 -9.22 -0.30
N ASP A 683 -13.90 -10.04 -0.06
CA ASP A 683 -15.10 -9.57 0.64
C ASP A 683 -14.77 -9.08 2.06
N ALA A 684 -13.85 -9.75 2.77
CA ALA A 684 -13.43 -9.33 4.09
C ALA A 684 -12.76 -7.95 4.07
N ALA A 685 -11.87 -7.69 3.12
CA ALA A 685 -11.22 -6.38 2.95
C ALA A 685 -12.24 -5.28 2.59
N PHE A 686 -13.23 -5.60 1.74
CA PHE A 686 -14.32 -4.67 1.43
C PHE A 686 -15.07 -4.23 2.69
N PHE A 687 -15.55 -5.16 3.52
CA PHE A 687 -16.28 -4.81 4.73
C PHE A 687 -15.40 -4.09 5.76
N THR A 688 -14.15 -4.52 5.93
CA THR A 688 -13.19 -3.82 6.82
C THR A 688 -12.97 -2.36 6.41
N LEU A 689 -12.86 -2.09 5.10
CA LEU A 689 -12.75 -0.73 4.58
C LEU A 689 -14.01 0.10 4.89
N MET A 690 -15.21 -0.49 4.70
CA MET A 690 -16.47 0.20 4.94
C MET A 690 -16.75 0.48 6.42
N GLU A 691 -16.21 -0.36 7.31
CA GLU A 691 -16.30 -0.20 8.76
C GLU A 691 -15.34 0.85 9.31
N GLY A 692 -14.13 0.95 8.71
CA GLY A 692 -13.03 1.78 9.23
C GLY A 692 -13.22 3.29 9.07
N PHE A 693 -14.23 3.73 8.29
CA PHE A 693 -14.47 5.15 8.02
C PHE A 693 -15.94 5.51 8.16
N ARG A 694 -16.23 6.67 8.72
CA ARG A 694 -17.59 7.22 8.84
C ARG A 694 -17.62 8.63 8.27
N ASP A 695 -18.59 8.88 7.37
CA ASP A 695 -18.73 10.16 6.68
C ASP A 695 -17.56 10.55 5.77
N ILE A 696 -16.79 9.54 5.29
CA ILE A 696 -15.63 9.71 4.41
C ILE A 696 -15.82 8.82 3.19
N PRO A 697 -15.83 9.38 1.95
CA PRO A 697 -16.11 8.59 0.76
C PRO A 697 -14.97 7.63 0.40
N GLN A 698 -15.34 6.39 0.07
CA GLN A 698 -14.43 5.38 -0.46
C GLN A 698 -14.62 5.25 -1.96
N VAL A 699 -13.51 5.12 -2.71
CA VAL A 699 -13.53 4.93 -4.16
C VAL A 699 -13.45 3.43 -4.46
N LEU A 700 -14.47 2.92 -5.16
CA LEU A 700 -14.62 1.52 -5.54
C LEU A 700 -14.50 1.41 -7.06
N GLU A 701 -13.42 0.78 -7.52
CA GLU A 701 -13.09 0.67 -8.94
C GLU A 701 -13.47 -0.70 -9.52
N GLU A 702 -13.57 -0.75 -10.85
CA GLU A 702 -13.78 -1.97 -11.63
C GLU A 702 -15.10 -2.68 -11.32
N TYR A 703 -16.21 -1.92 -11.17
CA TYR A 703 -17.53 -2.55 -11.10
C TYR A 703 -17.83 -3.30 -12.39
N ASN A 704 -18.23 -4.57 -12.25
CA ASN A 704 -18.64 -5.41 -13.37
C ASN A 704 -19.77 -6.35 -12.92
N ASN A 705 -20.87 -6.40 -13.67
CA ASN A 705 -22.07 -7.17 -13.35
C ASN A 705 -21.82 -8.69 -13.21
N LYS A 706 -20.81 -9.24 -13.92
CA LYS A 706 -20.51 -10.67 -13.93
C LYS A 706 -19.52 -11.08 -12.83
N SER A 707 -18.54 -10.22 -12.51
CA SER A 707 -17.42 -10.58 -11.62
C SER A 707 -17.61 -10.15 -10.17
N ILE A 708 -18.53 -9.22 -9.88
CA ILE A 708 -18.80 -8.80 -8.51
C ILE A 708 -19.43 -9.94 -7.70
N THR A 709 -18.90 -10.22 -6.49
CA THR A 709 -19.47 -11.24 -5.60
C THR A 709 -20.82 -10.80 -5.04
N ASP A 710 -21.68 -11.79 -4.69
CA ASP A 710 -22.98 -11.49 -4.06
C ASP A 710 -22.82 -10.71 -2.77
N ALA A 711 -21.82 -11.04 -1.96
CA ALA A 711 -21.56 -10.36 -0.69
C ALA A 711 -21.25 -8.87 -0.90
N LYS A 712 -20.39 -8.50 -1.85
CA LYS A 712 -20.08 -7.11 -2.18
C LYS A 712 -21.30 -6.40 -2.78
N PHE A 713 -22.03 -7.06 -3.69
CA PHE A 713 -23.22 -6.48 -4.29
C PHE A 713 -24.30 -6.18 -3.23
N GLN A 714 -24.58 -7.09 -2.30
CA GLN A 714 -25.48 -6.83 -1.18
C GLN A 714 -24.92 -5.75 -0.25
N GLY A 715 -23.60 -5.70 -0.03
CA GLY A 715 -22.92 -4.62 0.69
C GLY A 715 -23.17 -3.26 0.04
N LEU A 716 -23.04 -3.13 -1.28
CA LEU A 716 -23.33 -1.89 -2.02
C LEU A 716 -24.81 -1.45 -1.84
N LYS A 717 -25.75 -2.39 -1.84
CA LYS A 717 -27.17 -2.09 -1.56
C LYS A 717 -27.37 -1.64 -0.11
N ALA A 718 -26.71 -2.27 0.85
CA ALA A 718 -26.80 -1.92 2.26
C ALA A 718 -26.24 -0.52 2.58
N ILE A 719 -25.17 -0.09 1.89
CA ILE A 719 -24.60 1.27 2.04
C ILE A 719 -25.65 2.35 1.80
N THR A 720 -26.58 2.12 0.88
CA THR A 720 -27.57 3.09 0.46
C THR A 720 -28.86 3.05 1.31
N TYR A 721 -29.17 1.92 1.97
CA TYR A 721 -30.45 1.78 2.69
C TYR A 721 -30.30 1.46 4.18
N ASP A 722 -29.79 0.29 4.55
CA ASP A 722 -29.91 -0.20 5.92
C ASP A 722 -28.69 0.13 6.80
N GLY A 723 -27.54 0.41 6.18
CA GLY A 723 -26.29 0.65 6.89
C GLY A 723 -25.72 -0.60 7.58
N ASP A 724 -26.46 -1.73 7.57
CA ASP A 724 -26.03 -3.00 8.14
C ASP A 724 -25.25 -3.81 7.10
N GLY A 725 -24.05 -4.19 7.45
CA GLY A 725 -23.19 -5.06 6.65
C GLY A 725 -23.45 -6.55 6.97
N LYS A 726 -22.37 -7.33 6.92
CA LYS A 726 -22.43 -8.77 7.14
C LYS A 726 -22.63 -9.10 8.63
N GLN A 727 -23.62 -9.94 8.95
CA GLN A 727 -23.83 -10.46 10.30
C GLN A 727 -23.01 -11.74 10.53
N LYS A 728 -22.25 -11.80 11.62
CA LYS A 728 -21.48 -12.95 12.06
C LYS A 728 -21.82 -13.27 13.53
N ARG A 729 -21.78 -14.56 13.92
CA ARG A 729 -21.77 -14.92 15.34
C ARG A 729 -20.44 -14.52 15.97
N LYS A 730 -20.46 -13.89 17.15
CA LYS A 730 -19.27 -13.52 17.93
C LYS A 730 -18.42 -14.72 18.35
N GLY A 731 -19.03 -15.92 18.51
CA GLY A 731 -18.35 -17.17 18.82
C GLY A 731 -19.24 -18.38 18.59
N ILE A 732 -18.66 -19.57 18.62
CA ILE A 732 -19.37 -20.84 18.36
C ILE A 732 -20.50 -21.05 19.41
N ASN A 733 -20.32 -20.53 20.62
CA ASN A 733 -21.26 -20.66 21.74
C ASN A 733 -22.02 -19.37 22.07
N ASP A 734 -21.81 -18.31 21.30
CA ASP A 734 -22.42 -17.00 21.57
C ASP A 734 -23.71 -16.82 20.77
N ARG A 735 -24.77 -16.33 21.44
CA ARG A 735 -26.04 -15.99 20.80
C ARG A 735 -26.03 -14.58 20.19
N ASP A 736 -25.02 -13.77 20.51
CA ASP A 736 -24.88 -12.41 20.02
C ASP A 736 -24.37 -12.39 18.58
N LEU A 737 -25.02 -11.59 17.76
CA LEU A 737 -24.62 -11.31 16.39
C LEU A 737 -23.70 -10.08 16.37
N ASP A 738 -22.54 -10.25 15.79
CA ASP A 738 -21.68 -9.13 15.41
C ASP A 738 -22.12 -8.64 14.02
N THR A 739 -22.69 -7.43 13.96
CA THR A 739 -23.15 -6.82 12.71
C THR A 739 -22.15 -5.77 12.26
N SER A 740 -21.50 -6.02 11.15
CA SER A 740 -20.66 -5.02 10.48
C SER A 740 -21.49 -3.80 10.11
N LYS A 741 -21.13 -2.62 10.61
CA LYS A 741 -21.81 -1.37 10.22
C LYS A 741 -21.10 -0.75 9.03
N VAL A 742 -21.83 -0.53 7.96
CA VAL A 742 -21.31 0.17 6.78
C VAL A 742 -21.59 1.66 6.93
N ASN A 743 -20.57 2.43 7.31
CA ASN A 743 -20.72 3.85 7.62
C ASN A 743 -20.10 4.78 6.55
N SER A 744 -19.34 4.24 5.60
CA SER A 744 -18.71 5.01 4.55
C SER A 744 -19.65 5.27 3.38
N PRO A 745 -19.77 6.52 2.89
CA PRO A 745 -20.32 6.76 1.56
C PRO A 745 -19.35 6.20 0.49
N VAL A 746 -19.85 5.88 -0.71
CA VAL A 746 -19.03 5.30 -1.77
C VAL A 746 -19.20 6.00 -3.10
N ILE A 747 -18.12 6.02 -3.88
CA ILE A 747 -18.07 6.43 -5.28
C ILE A 747 -17.75 5.18 -6.09
N ILE A 748 -18.65 4.78 -6.98
CA ILE A 748 -18.51 3.53 -7.73
C ILE A 748 -18.09 3.86 -9.16
N LEU A 749 -17.10 3.15 -9.68
CA LEU A 749 -16.58 3.31 -11.04
C LEU A 749 -16.79 2.02 -11.84
N GLY A 750 -17.48 2.12 -12.98
CA GLY A 750 -17.74 0.99 -13.86
C GLY A 750 -17.60 1.35 -15.33
N GLN A 751 -17.48 0.33 -16.19
CA GLN A 751 -17.55 0.49 -17.63
C GLN A 751 -18.96 0.24 -18.16
N GLU A 752 -19.79 -0.40 -17.35
CA GLU A 752 -21.18 -0.75 -17.64
C GLU A 752 -22.11 -0.30 -16.51
N THR A 753 -23.39 -0.15 -16.81
CA THR A 753 -24.43 0.18 -15.84
C THR A 753 -24.75 -1.01 -14.94
N PRO A 754 -25.16 -0.80 -13.67
CA PRO A 754 -25.46 -1.89 -12.74
C PRO A 754 -26.85 -2.49 -13.01
N GLU A 755 -26.93 -3.47 -13.90
CA GLU A 755 -28.17 -4.12 -14.35
C GLU A 755 -28.56 -5.38 -13.56
N ARG A 756 -27.79 -5.74 -12.53
CA ARG A 756 -27.99 -6.95 -11.73
C ARG A 756 -29.19 -6.80 -10.75
N ASP A 757 -29.90 -7.90 -10.48
CA ASP A 757 -31.03 -7.99 -9.53
C ASP A 757 -32.14 -6.97 -9.86
N ASP A 758 -32.70 -7.04 -11.06
CA ASP A 758 -33.78 -6.16 -11.51
C ASP A 758 -33.46 -4.66 -11.35
N ASN A 759 -32.25 -4.28 -11.65
CA ASN A 759 -31.75 -2.90 -11.54
C ASN A 759 -31.73 -2.35 -10.10
N ALA A 760 -31.69 -3.22 -9.09
CA ALA A 760 -31.82 -2.83 -7.70
C ALA A 760 -30.78 -1.81 -7.23
N LEU A 761 -29.56 -1.87 -7.75
CA LEU A 761 -28.51 -0.87 -7.45
C LEU A 761 -28.74 0.42 -8.25
N MET A 762 -29.18 0.31 -9.52
CA MET A 762 -29.42 1.45 -10.40
C MET A 762 -30.49 2.41 -9.83
N ASN A 763 -31.48 1.88 -9.10
CA ASN A 763 -32.52 2.69 -8.47
C ASN A 763 -32.06 3.42 -7.19
N ARG A 764 -30.85 3.12 -6.69
CA ARG A 764 -30.30 3.61 -5.41
C ARG A 764 -29.10 4.53 -5.55
N VAL A 765 -28.58 4.68 -6.77
CA VAL A 765 -27.41 5.51 -7.07
C VAL A 765 -27.78 6.63 -8.04
N VAL A 766 -27.00 7.68 -8.07
CA VAL A 766 -27.06 8.69 -9.14
C VAL A 766 -26.02 8.32 -10.19
N LEU A 767 -26.48 7.96 -11.38
CA LEU A 767 -25.62 7.61 -12.50
C LEU A 767 -25.04 8.87 -13.15
N CYS A 768 -23.73 8.85 -13.37
CA CYS A 768 -22.99 9.94 -14.02
C CYS A 768 -22.19 9.37 -15.20
N GLU A 769 -22.59 9.67 -16.42
CA GLU A 769 -21.83 9.25 -17.61
C GLU A 769 -20.58 10.10 -17.78
N VAL A 770 -19.46 9.43 -18.03
CA VAL A 770 -18.17 10.05 -18.35
C VAL A 770 -17.74 9.56 -19.73
N PRO A 771 -18.14 10.25 -20.80
CA PRO A 771 -17.79 9.84 -22.15
C PRO A 771 -16.29 10.02 -22.40
N LYS A 772 -15.75 9.22 -23.33
CA LYS A 772 -14.37 9.41 -23.77
C LYS A 772 -14.28 10.69 -24.58
N ARG A 773 -13.36 11.56 -24.19
CA ARG A 773 -13.10 12.80 -24.93
C ARG A 773 -12.39 12.46 -26.26
N THR A 774 -12.83 13.11 -27.34
CA THR A 774 -12.24 12.99 -28.68
C THR A 774 -11.39 14.20 -29.07
N GLU A 775 -11.60 15.33 -28.38
CA GLU A 775 -10.89 16.59 -28.64
C GLU A 775 -9.70 16.76 -27.72
N GLU A 776 -8.64 17.42 -28.20
CA GLU A 776 -7.50 17.80 -27.38
C GLU A 776 -7.89 18.83 -26.31
N TYR A 777 -7.15 18.83 -25.19
CA TYR A 777 -7.35 19.83 -24.14
C TYR A 777 -6.82 21.17 -24.58
N THR A 778 -7.58 22.22 -24.37
CA THR A 778 -7.11 23.59 -24.56
C THR A 778 -6.09 23.95 -23.48
N ALA A 779 -5.23 24.94 -23.74
CA ALA A 779 -4.25 25.43 -22.75
C ALA A 779 -4.94 25.87 -21.45
N ARG A 780 -6.11 26.54 -21.53
CA ARG A 780 -6.89 26.94 -20.35
C ARG A 780 -7.42 25.74 -19.56
N GLU A 781 -7.97 24.73 -20.24
CA GLU A 781 -8.45 23.52 -19.56
C GLU A 781 -7.32 22.79 -18.84
N THR A 782 -6.14 22.73 -19.44
CA THR A 782 -4.93 22.14 -18.82
C THR A 782 -4.50 22.97 -17.61
N GLU A 783 -4.50 24.29 -17.68
CA GLU A 783 -4.17 25.17 -16.56
C GLU A 783 -5.15 24.99 -15.39
N VAL A 784 -6.46 25.00 -15.66
CA VAL A 784 -7.49 24.85 -14.62
C VAL A 784 -7.41 23.46 -13.98
N PHE A 785 -7.17 22.41 -14.78
CA PHE A 785 -6.95 21.07 -14.27
C PHE A 785 -5.71 21.00 -13.36
N GLN A 786 -4.60 21.62 -13.79
CA GLN A 786 -3.37 21.63 -12.98
C GLN A 786 -3.58 22.39 -11.66
N ARG A 787 -4.29 23.52 -11.66
CA ARG A 787 -4.62 24.28 -10.45
C ARG A 787 -5.43 23.41 -9.47
N LEU A 788 -6.43 22.65 -9.95
CA LEU A 788 -7.17 21.72 -9.10
C LEU A 788 -6.24 20.66 -8.50
N LYS A 789 -5.37 20.04 -9.31
CA LYS A 789 -4.43 19.02 -8.83
C LYS A 789 -3.39 19.55 -7.86
N ASP A 790 -2.93 20.78 -8.04
CA ASP A 790 -2.00 21.43 -7.11
C ASP A 790 -2.69 21.73 -5.76
N SER A 791 -3.96 22.17 -5.77
CA SER A 791 -4.75 22.35 -4.55
C SER A 791 -4.99 21.02 -3.82
N GLU A 792 -5.35 19.95 -4.53
CA GLU A 792 -5.50 18.59 -3.98
C GLU A 792 -4.19 18.09 -3.36
N LYS A 793 -3.05 18.31 -4.01
CA LYS A 793 -1.72 17.91 -3.52
C LYS A 793 -1.31 18.70 -2.28
N THR A 794 -1.58 20.01 -2.25
CA THR A 794 -1.33 20.87 -1.09
C THR A 794 -2.18 20.41 0.09
N GLY A 795 -3.43 20.05 -0.17
CA GLY A 795 -4.45 19.61 0.77
C GLY A 795 -5.66 20.54 0.76
N LEU A 796 -6.82 20.00 1.16
CA LEU A 796 -8.10 20.69 1.19
C LEU A 796 -8.73 20.66 2.59
N CYS A 797 -7.93 20.43 3.63
CA CYS A 797 -8.42 20.32 5.00
C CYS A 797 -9.12 21.58 5.49
N ASN A 798 -8.69 22.77 5.04
CA ASN A 798 -9.35 24.04 5.36
C ASN A 798 -10.74 24.12 4.73
N VAL A 799 -10.94 23.62 3.52
CA VAL A 799 -12.26 23.54 2.86
C VAL A 799 -13.15 22.55 3.61
N LEU A 800 -12.63 21.37 3.96
CA LEU A 800 -13.36 20.38 4.77
C LEU A 800 -13.75 20.98 6.14
N PHE A 801 -12.86 21.73 6.76
CA PHE A 801 -13.11 22.38 8.04
C PHE A 801 -14.30 23.35 7.98
N GLU A 802 -14.41 24.17 6.91
CA GLU A 802 -15.56 25.05 6.70
C GLU A 802 -16.87 24.26 6.49
N ILE A 803 -16.81 23.13 5.79
CA ILE A 803 -17.97 22.26 5.60
C ILE A 803 -18.39 21.60 6.94
N LEU A 804 -17.45 21.08 7.72
CA LEU A 804 -17.74 20.42 9.01
C LEU A 804 -18.49 21.34 9.98
N LYS A 805 -18.24 22.65 9.95
CA LYS A 805 -18.97 23.64 10.76
C LYS A 805 -20.47 23.70 10.48
N LEU A 806 -20.92 23.20 9.32
CA LEU A 806 -22.33 23.18 8.94
C LEU A 806 -23.13 22.06 9.60
N ARG A 807 -22.51 21.12 10.31
CA ARG A 807 -23.19 19.95 10.88
C ARG A 807 -24.42 20.31 11.73
N PRO A 808 -24.39 21.30 12.63
CA PRO A 808 -25.60 21.69 13.36
C PRO A 808 -26.73 22.18 12.44
N ILE A 809 -26.38 22.93 11.37
CA ILE A 809 -27.36 23.43 10.39
C ILE A 809 -27.98 22.26 9.62
N VAL A 810 -27.19 21.27 9.25
CA VAL A 810 -27.71 20.05 8.58
C VAL A 810 -28.65 19.29 9.50
N GLN A 811 -28.28 19.08 10.76
CA GLN A 811 -29.13 18.38 11.76
C GLN A 811 -30.47 19.09 11.99
N ASP A 812 -30.45 20.41 12.03
CA ASP A 812 -31.67 21.20 12.33
C ASP A 812 -32.61 21.33 11.12
N HIS A 813 -32.06 21.47 9.90
CA HIS A 813 -32.85 21.92 8.75
C HIS A 813 -33.02 20.90 7.63
N PHE A 814 -32.13 19.90 7.49
CA PHE A 814 -32.14 19.00 6.34
C PHE A 814 -33.44 18.23 6.17
N LYS A 815 -34.02 17.70 7.26
CA LYS A 815 -35.29 16.93 7.23
C LYS A 815 -36.47 17.72 6.70
N HIS A 816 -36.55 18.98 7.07
CA HIS A 816 -37.66 19.84 6.61
C HIS A 816 -37.50 20.21 5.13
N LEU A 817 -36.27 20.55 4.73
CA LEU A 817 -35.97 20.89 3.34
C LEU A 817 -36.14 19.68 2.41
N GLU A 818 -35.75 18.46 2.86
CA GLU A 818 -35.88 17.22 2.08
C GLU A 818 -37.35 16.98 1.66
N ARG A 819 -38.30 17.12 2.58
CA ARG A 819 -39.71 16.96 2.27
C ARG A 819 -40.17 17.92 1.19
N THR A 820 -39.74 19.18 1.26
CA THR A 820 -40.11 20.22 0.29
C THR A 820 -39.48 19.95 -1.07
N THR A 821 -38.19 19.70 -1.12
CA THR A 821 -37.45 19.47 -2.39
C THR A 821 -37.89 18.17 -3.07
N ASN A 822 -38.16 17.12 -2.29
CA ASN A 822 -38.66 15.85 -2.82
C ASN A 822 -40.03 16.03 -3.48
N LYS A 823 -40.94 16.77 -2.82
CA LYS A 823 -42.28 17.09 -3.39
C LYS A 823 -42.14 17.92 -4.67
N GLU A 824 -41.37 19.00 -4.65
CA GLU A 824 -41.14 19.86 -5.83
C GLU A 824 -40.59 19.05 -7.03
N LEU A 825 -39.65 18.18 -6.78
CA LEU A 825 -39.03 17.33 -7.82
C LEU A 825 -40.06 16.30 -8.34
N THR A 826 -40.85 15.68 -7.43
CA THR A 826 -41.91 14.74 -7.78
C THR A 826 -42.95 15.38 -8.69
N ASP A 827 -43.48 16.55 -8.29
CA ASP A 827 -44.47 17.32 -9.07
C ASP A 827 -43.89 17.71 -10.45
N ALA A 828 -42.61 18.10 -10.53
CA ALA A 828 -41.94 18.49 -11.79
C ALA A 828 -41.65 17.32 -12.74
N VAL A 829 -41.48 16.10 -12.24
CA VAL A 829 -41.16 14.91 -13.04
C VAL A 829 -42.44 14.19 -13.48
N LEU A 830 -43.42 13.99 -12.57
CA LEU A 830 -44.56 13.09 -12.80
C LEU A 830 -45.71 13.78 -13.53
N SER A 831 -45.81 15.11 -13.53
CA SER A 831 -46.86 15.90 -14.25
C SER A 831 -48.26 15.31 -14.08
N GLY A 832 -48.57 14.69 -12.91
CA GLY A 832 -49.90 14.14 -12.59
C GLY A 832 -50.12 12.65 -12.94
N GLY A 833 -49.08 11.91 -13.36
CA GLY A 833 -49.12 10.46 -13.58
C GLY A 833 -48.85 9.62 -12.34
N ASP A 834 -49.29 8.35 -12.34
CA ASP A 834 -48.96 7.40 -11.25
C ASP A 834 -47.45 7.00 -11.30
N ALA A 835 -46.79 7.05 -10.14
CA ALA A 835 -45.39 6.72 -9.99
C ALA A 835 -45.16 5.22 -9.72
N SER A 836 -44.33 4.56 -10.48
CA SER A 836 -43.82 3.23 -10.12
C SER A 836 -42.91 3.30 -8.87
N GLY A 837 -42.79 2.21 -8.14
CA GLY A 837 -41.94 2.17 -6.94
C GLY A 837 -40.49 2.56 -7.22
N ASP A 838 -39.96 2.24 -8.40
CA ASP A 838 -38.59 2.58 -8.82
C ASP A 838 -38.43 4.07 -9.13
N MET A 839 -39.43 4.68 -9.79
CA MET A 839 -39.44 6.14 -10.02
C MET A 839 -39.39 6.92 -8.71
N VAL A 840 -40.19 6.52 -7.72
CA VAL A 840 -40.22 7.15 -6.38
C VAL A 840 -38.83 7.08 -5.72
N ARG A 841 -38.13 5.92 -5.83
CA ARG A 841 -36.78 5.76 -5.29
C ARG A 841 -35.74 6.66 -5.95
N ILE A 842 -35.75 6.74 -7.27
CA ILE A 842 -34.83 7.61 -8.04
C ILE A 842 -35.05 9.06 -7.69
N ILE A 843 -36.33 9.51 -7.66
CA ILE A 843 -36.68 10.88 -7.29
C ILE A 843 -36.16 11.19 -5.88
N LYS A 844 -36.40 10.28 -4.91
CA LYS A 844 -35.94 10.44 -3.54
C LYS A 844 -34.41 10.48 -3.45
N THR A 845 -33.72 9.62 -4.20
CA THR A 845 -32.25 9.59 -4.28
C THR A 845 -31.66 10.92 -4.79
N VAL A 846 -32.24 11.48 -5.86
CA VAL A 846 -31.79 12.75 -6.46
C VAL A 846 -32.21 13.96 -5.61
N SER A 847 -33.34 13.89 -4.93
CA SER A 847 -33.81 14.98 -4.06
C SER A 847 -32.86 15.28 -2.90
N LEU A 848 -32.06 14.31 -2.43
CA LEU A 848 -31.06 14.55 -1.39
C LEU A 848 -29.99 15.57 -1.83
N PHE A 849 -29.58 15.53 -3.10
CA PHE A 849 -28.64 16.51 -3.67
C PHE A 849 -29.26 17.91 -3.75
N LEU A 850 -30.53 18.00 -4.17
CA LEU A 850 -31.26 19.26 -4.21
C LEU A 850 -31.42 19.84 -2.81
N THR A 851 -31.68 18.97 -1.85
CA THR A 851 -31.84 19.39 -0.44
C THR A 851 -30.55 20.01 0.10
N MET A 852 -29.41 19.37 -0.19
CA MET A 852 -28.11 19.93 0.21
C MET A 852 -27.81 21.26 -0.49
N CYS A 853 -28.08 21.36 -1.81
CA CYS A 853 -27.89 22.58 -2.57
C CYS A 853 -28.75 23.74 -2.01
N ARG A 854 -30.04 23.49 -1.72
CA ARG A 854 -30.96 24.48 -1.10
C ARG A 854 -30.51 24.88 0.31
N LEU A 855 -30.04 23.91 1.11
CA LEU A 855 -29.52 24.16 2.45
C LEU A 855 -28.34 25.13 2.41
N LEU A 856 -27.40 24.90 1.50
CA LEU A 856 -26.20 25.75 1.35
C LEU A 856 -26.61 27.16 0.92
N GLU A 857 -27.45 27.29 -0.09
CA GLU A 857 -27.93 28.60 -0.58
C GLU A 857 -28.68 29.39 0.48
N THR A 858 -29.49 28.69 1.32
CA THR A 858 -30.39 29.36 2.31
C THR A 858 -29.65 29.68 3.62
N TYR A 859 -28.87 28.74 4.15
CA TYR A 859 -28.32 28.81 5.52
C TYR A 859 -26.80 29.00 5.57
N ALA A 860 -26.11 28.80 4.44
CA ALA A 860 -24.64 28.96 4.34
C ALA A 860 -24.24 29.81 3.10
N PRO A 861 -24.83 31.01 2.87
CA PRO A 861 -24.57 31.81 1.67
C PRO A 861 -23.14 32.31 1.56
N HIS A 862 -22.36 32.24 2.65
CA HIS A 862 -20.91 32.52 2.66
C HIS A 862 -20.11 31.46 1.92
N LEU A 863 -20.62 30.23 1.78
CA LEU A 863 -20.07 29.16 0.96
C LEU A 863 -20.69 29.25 -0.45
N GLN A 864 -20.11 30.08 -1.29
CA GLN A 864 -20.66 30.35 -2.62
C GLN A 864 -20.43 29.17 -3.56
N LEU A 865 -21.53 28.54 -4.01
CA LEU A 865 -21.52 27.57 -5.09
C LEU A 865 -21.37 28.28 -6.44
N PRO A 866 -20.69 27.68 -7.46
CA PRO A 866 -20.58 28.23 -8.80
C PRO A 866 -21.85 28.09 -9.65
N PHE A 867 -22.97 27.67 -9.05
CA PHE A 867 -24.29 27.50 -9.67
C PHE A 867 -25.39 27.73 -8.66
N THR A 868 -26.60 28.10 -9.16
CA THR A 868 -27.78 28.37 -8.33
C THR A 868 -28.59 27.08 -8.09
N TYR A 869 -29.45 27.11 -7.05
CA TYR A 869 -30.41 26.03 -6.81
C TYR A 869 -31.30 25.76 -8.04
N GLN A 870 -31.76 26.83 -8.73
CA GLN A 870 -32.65 26.65 -9.88
C GLN A 870 -31.97 25.97 -11.07
N GLU A 871 -30.68 26.31 -11.33
CA GLU A 871 -29.90 25.63 -12.36
C GLU A 871 -29.73 24.14 -12.01
N PHE A 872 -29.40 23.84 -10.75
CA PHE A 872 -29.21 22.48 -10.30
C PHE A 872 -30.51 21.69 -10.27
N PHE A 873 -31.67 22.33 -9.95
CA PHE A 873 -32.98 21.72 -10.01
C PHE A 873 -33.34 21.26 -11.41
N ASN A 874 -33.10 22.08 -12.44
CA ASN A 874 -33.33 21.69 -13.82
C ASN A 874 -32.47 20.47 -14.22
N LEU A 875 -31.18 20.47 -13.86
CA LEU A 875 -30.29 19.33 -14.09
C LEU A 875 -30.78 18.06 -13.36
N ALA A 876 -31.25 18.19 -12.14
CA ALA A 876 -31.79 17.08 -11.34
C ALA A 876 -33.05 16.48 -11.97
N LYS A 877 -33.97 17.33 -12.42
CA LYS A 877 -35.20 16.91 -13.14
C LYS A 877 -34.84 16.11 -14.41
N ASP A 878 -33.91 16.61 -15.22
CA ASP A 878 -33.49 15.95 -16.47
C ASP A 878 -32.75 14.64 -16.16
N LYS A 879 -31.93 14.62 -15.11
CA LYS A 879 -31.22 13.42 -14.62
C LYS A 879 -32.20 12.31 -14.21
N VAL A 880 -33.25 12.64 -13.46
CA VAL A 880 -34.28 11.67 -13.06
C VAL A 880 -34.97 11.08 -14.28
N LYS A 881 -35.42 11.92 -15.22
CA LYS A 881 -36.08 11.46 -16.47
C LYS A 881 -35.16 10.53 -17.26
N TRP A 882 -33.94 10.95 -17.51
CA TRP A 882 -32.94 10.14 -18.22
C TRP A 882 -32.69 8.80 -17.52
N GLN A 883 -32.51 8.76 -16.20
CA GLN A 883 -32.25 7.53 -15.48
C GLN A 883 -33.47 6.58 -15.47
N ILE A 884 -34.68 7.09 -15.42
CA ILE A 884 -35.92 6.32 -15.56
C ILE A 884 -36.01 5.69 -16.97
N GLU A 885 -35.69 6.45 -18.02
CA GLU A 885 -35.67 5.95 -19.40
C GLU A 885 -34.63 4.84 -19.56
N LEU A 886 -33.43 5.03 -18.98
CA LEU A 886 -32.35 4.04 -19.04
C LEU A 886 -32.78 2.71 -18.38
N ILE A 887 -33.45 2.77 -17.23
CA ILE A 887 -33.95 1.57 -16.54
C ILE A 887 -35.06 0.89 -17.35
N SER A 888 -35.97 1.67 -17.93
CA SER A 888 -37.01 1.12 -18.79
C SER A 888 -36.47 0.37 -20.03
N HIS A 889 -35.32 0.83 -20.55
CA HIS A 889 -34.65 0.18 -21.68
C HIS A 889 -33.86 -1.06 -21.30
N SER A 890 -33.38 -1.16 -20.04
CA SER A 890 -32.65 -2.32 -19.54
C SER A 890 -33.56 -3.47 -19.10
N ASP A 891 -34.85 -3.24 -18.95
CA ASP A 891 -35.82 -4.28 -18.63
C ASP A 891 -36.00 -5.21 -19.86
N LYS A 892 -35.56 -6.46 -19.67
CA LYS A 892 -35.68 -7.53 -20.69
C LYS A 892 -37.10 -7.78 -21.15
N LEU A 893 -38.05 -7.59 -20.24
CA LEU A 893 -39.49 -7.65 -20.56
C LEU A 893 -39.93 -6.47 -21.41
N ALA A 894 -39.45 -5.25 -21.17
CA ALA A 894 -39.73 -4.09 -21.98
C ALA A 894 -39.22 -4.26 -23.42
N GLY A 895 -38.00 -4.80 -23.59
CA GLY A 895 -37.46 -5.18 -24.90
C GLY A 895 -38.29 -6.22 -25.63
N PHE A 896 -38.80 -7.23 -24.90
CA PHE A 896 -39.71 -8.24 -25.45
C PHE A 896 -41.07 -7.65 -25.85
N PHE A 897 -41.69 -6.80 -25.02
CA PHE A 897 -42.95 -6.14 -25.35
C PHE A 897 -42.79 -5.15 -26.51
N LYS A 898 -41.66 -4.42 -26.61
CA LYS A 898 -41.37 -3.52 -27.70
C LYS A 898 -41.17 -4.29 -29.04
N ALA A 899 -40.53 -5.46 -28.99
CA ALA A 899 -40.42 -6.37 -30.12
C ALA A 899 -41.84 -6.87 -30.58
N ILE A 900 -42.69 -7.25 -29.62
CA ILE A 900 -44.08 -7.64 -29.92
C ILE A 900 -44.87 -6.47 -30.55
N GLU A 901 -44.75 -5.29 -30.01
CA GLU A 901 -45.37 -4.07 -30.54
C GLU A 901 -44.92 -3.76 -31.95
N VAL A 902 -43.63 -3.88 -32.24
CA VAL A 902 -43.10 -3.74 -33.61
C VAL A 902 -43.67 -4.82 -34.51
N MET A 903 -43.73 -6.08 -34.08
CA MET A 903 -44.28 -7.20 -34.83
C MET A 903 -45.78 -7.02 -35.09
N ILE A 904 -46.57 -6.45 -34.17
CA ILE A 904 -47.95 -6.09 -34.35
C ILE A 904 -48.07 -4.96 -35.40
N ASN A 905 -47.32 -3.87 -35.23
CA ASN A 905 -47.36 -2.69 -36.11
C ASN A 905 -46.91 -3.00 -37.53
N THR A 906 -45.97 -3.92 -37.73
CA THR A 906 -45.50 -4.41 -39.02
C THR A 906 -46.42 -5.47 -39.64
N GLY A 907 -47.43 -5.94 -38.89
CA GLY A 907 -48.32 -7.01 -39.33
C GLY A 907 -47.66 -8.41 -39.35
N THR A 908 -46.48 -8.55 -38.74
CA THR A 908 -45.78 -9.83 -38.64
C THR A 908 -46.56 -10.83 -37.80
N ILE A 909 -47.21 -10.36 -36.71
CA ILE A 909 -48.19 -11.10 -35.92
C ILE A 909 -49.55 -10.42 -35.97
N LYS A 910 -50.63 -11.23 -36.00
CA LYS A 910 -52.00 -10.77 -36.17
C LYS A 910 -52.90 -11.21 -35.03
N GLU A 911 -53.80 -10.25 -34.58
CA GLU A 911 -54.82 -10.55 -33.58
C GLU A 911 -55.77 -11.65 -34.08
N GLY A 912 -56.20 -12.52 -33.20
CA GLY A 912 -57.04 -13.66 -33.49
C GLY A 912 -56.25 -14.91 -34.00
N ARG A 913 -55.10 -14.70 -34.66
CA ARG A 913 -54.21 -15.80 -35.16
C ARG A 913 -53.08 -16.08 -34.18
N ASP A 914 -52.28 -15.05 -33.89
CA ASP A 914 -51.01 -15.21 -33.15
C ASP A 914 -51.09 -14.67 -31.73
N TYR A 915 -52.06 -13.77 -31.46
CA TYR A 915 -52.32 -13.24 -30.12
C TYR A 915 -53.82 -12.83 -29.97
N ASP A 916 -54.27 -12.73 -28.71
CA ASP A 916 -55.55 -12.18 -28.36
C ASP A 916 -55.41 -11.14 -27.25
N ILE A 917 -56.19 -10.03 -27.31
CA ILE A 917 -56.33 -9.06 -26.25
C ILE A 917 -57.64 -9.36 -25.51
N SER A 918 -57.59 -10.15 -24.44
CA SER A 918 -58.75 -10.58 -23.70
C SER A 918 -59.32 -9.54 -22.73
N GLN A 919 -58.49 -8.58 -22.30
CA GLN A 919 -58.86 -7.44 -21.43
C GLN A 919 -57.87 -6.28 -21.72
N PRO A 920 -58.27 -5.01 -21.44
CA PRO A 920 -57.34 -3.89 -21.53
C PRO A 920 -56.05 -4.15 -20.71
N GLY A 921 -54.89 -4.17 -21.38
CA GLY A 921 -53.62 -4.43 -20.75
C GLY A 921 -53.21 -5.91 -20.63
N LYS A 922 -54.03 -6.89 -21.10
CA LYS A 922 -53.69 -8.31 -21.08
C LYS A 922 -53.59 -8.92 -22.50
N LEU A 923 -52.37 -9.04 -22.97
CA LEU A 923 -52.04 -9.69 -24.26
C LEU A 923 -51.66 -11.15 -23.98
N THR A 924 -52.34 -12.10 -24.68
CA THR A 924 -52.05 -13.55 -24.59
C THR A 924 -51.52 -14.04 -25.95
N LEU A 925 -50.26 -14.48 -26.00
CA LEU A 925 -49.69 -15.11 -27.18
C LEU A 925 -50.25 -16.51 -27.35
N LYS A 926 -50.59 -16.89 -28.57
CA LYS A 926 -51.05 -18.23 -28.93
C LYS A 926 -49.84 -19.07 -29.36
N ALA A 927 -49.77 -20.28 -28.84
CA ALA A 927 -48.70 -21.26 -29.13
C ALA A 927 -48.76 -21.77 -30.54
#